data_cf83bd9001d21eef0066972de8ad566c
#
_entry.id   cf83bd9001d21eef0066972de8ad566c
#
_cell.length_a   1.000
_cell.length_b   1.000
_cell.length_c   1.000
_cell.angle_alpha   90.00
_cell.angle_beta   90.00
_cell.angle_gamma   90.00
#
_symmetry.space_group_name_H-M   'P 1'
#
loop_
_entity.id
_entity.type
_entity.pdbx_description
1 polymer ?
#
loop_
_entity_poly.entity_id
_entity_poly.type
_entity_poly.pdbx_seq_one_letter_code
_entity_poly.pdbx_strand_id
1 'polypeptide(L)'
;MSEKKNTLGKAVAVAAGVGAAYLALKKKENEKQVLEQQAAQNSNYRNTERGKYDKNSKGIYYTNGNYEAFARPEKPEGVDEKHAYIVGSGLAALSAACFLVRDGQMPGSHIHILEAMDIAGGACDGIFDPSRGYIMRGGREMENHFECLWDLFRSIPSLEVPNASVLDEFYWLNKHDPNYSLCRATEDCGKDAHTDGKFNLSQKGCMEIMKLFMTKDEDLYDKTIEDVFDDEVFNSTFWLYWRTMFAFENWHSALEMKLYFQRFIHHISGLPDFSALKFTKYNQYESLILPMQKYLEAAGVEFRFGVEVTNVIFEFKDGKKIASAIECKEHGVEKGIVLTENDLVFVTNGSCTEGTIYGDQNHAPNGDAEVRTSGCWNLWKNIAKQDPSFGHPEKFCSDITKTNWESATVTTLDDKIIPYITDICKRDPKTGNVVTGGIVSCVDSNWLLSWTINRQGQFKTQDKDKVCVWVYGLFTDKPGNFVKKPMRECTGKEITEEWLYHLGVPTDQIPELAENSAVCVPTMMPYITAFFMPRTKGDRPDVIPDGYVNFAFLGQFADTPRDTVFTTEYSVRTAMEAVYGLLGVDRGVPEVWGSVYDIRELLDSSVKLMDGKSPLDIQLPGPLNALKKPLLHVIHGTVVEKVLQDHDIIR
;
A
#
# COMPACT_ATOMS: atom_id res chain seq x y z
N MET A 1 -14.74 -22.67 -29.28
CA MET A 1 -15.27 -21.57 -30.13
C MET A 1 -16.49 -20.84 -29.53
N SER A 2 -17.30 -21.47 -28.67
CA SER A 2 -18.47 -20.84 -28.04
C SER A 2 -18.09 -19.94 -26.86
N GLU A 3 -17.11 -20.32 -26.05
CA GLU A 3 -16.65 -19.53 -24.90
C GLU A 3 -15.91 -18.25 -25.27
N LYS A 4 -15.09 -18.26 -26.33
CA LYS A 4 -14.42 -17.03 -26.83
C LYS A 4 -15.42 -15.98 -27.34
N LYS A 5 -16.56 -16.39 -27.90
CA LYS A 5 -17.62 -15.46 -28.35
C LYS A 5 -18.33 -14.81 -27.17
N ASN A 6 -18.47 -15.52 -26.04
CA ASN A 6 -19.13 -15.00 -24.85
C ASN A 6 -18.26 -14.00 -24.09
N THR A 7 -16.95 -14.22 -24.08
CA THR A 7 -15.97 -13.34 -23.41
C THR A 7 -15.80 -12.03 -24.20
N LEU A 8 -15.78 -12.11 -25.53
CA LEU A 8 -15.69 -10.93 -26.38
C LEU A 8 -16.95 -10.05 -26.30
N GLY A 9 -18.14 -10.67 -26.21
CA GLY A 9 -19.41 -9.94 -26.04
C GLY A 9 -19.47 -9.15 -24.73
N LYS A 10 -18.88 -9.70 -23.65
CA LYS A 10 -18.79 -9.03 -22.36
C LYS A 10 -17.81 -7.87 -22.37
N ALA A 11 -16.64 -8.04 -23.00
CA ALA A 11 -15.63 -6.98 -23.13
C ALA A 11 -16.15 -5.77 -23.93
N VAL A 12 -16.94 -6.06 -24.97
CA VAL A 12 -17.57 -5.04 -25.82
C VAL A 12 -18.65 -4.24 -25.11
N ALA A 13 -19.44 -4.92 -24.26
CA ALA A 13 -20.43 -4.25 -23.43
C ALA A 13 -19.79 -3.23 -22.50
N VAL A 14 -18.60 -3.54 -21.99
CA VAL A 14 -17.79 -2.63 -21.17
C VAL A 14 -17.21 -1.48 -22.01
N ALA A 15 -16.68 -1.74 -23.20
CA ALA A 15 -16.06 -0.72 -24.06
C ALA A 15 -17.06 0.20 -24.77
N ALA A 16 -18.22 -0.31 -25.16
CA ALA A 16 -19.23 0.42 -25.94
C ALA A 16 -20.41 0.97 -25.10
N GLY A 17 -20.46 0.68 -23.86
CA GLY A 17 -21.53 1.10 -22.96
C GLY A 17 -21.30 0.52 -21.57
N VAL A 18 -20.08 0.79 -21.04
CA VAL A 18 -19.61 0.29 -19.74
C VAL A 18 -20.69 0.47 -18.64
N GLY A 19 -21.45 1.56 -18.74
CA GLY A 19 -22.58 1.79 -17.85
C GLY A 19 -23.85 1.02 -18.25
N ALA A 20 -24.29 1.10 -19.49
CA ALA A 20 -25.64 0.65 -19.88
C ALA A 20 -25.78 -0.86 -20.06
N ALA A 21 -24.78 -1.54 -20.62
CA ALA A 21 -24.88 -2.98 -20.87
C ALA A 21 -24.48 -3.81 -19.63
N TYR A 22 -23.52 -3.35 -18.83
CA TYR A 22 -23.20 -3.93 -17.53
C TYR A 22 -24.38 -3.80 -16.56
N LEU A 23 -25.02 -2.61 -16.54
CA LEU A 23 -26.25 -2.37 -15.77
C LEU A 23 -27.42 -3.24 -16.26
N ALA A 24 -27.52 -3.51 -17.56
CA ALA A 24 -28.61 -4.33 -18.10
C ALA A 24 -28.43 -5.84 -17.84
N LEU A 25 -27.21 -6.36 -17.87
CA LEU A 25 -26.92 -7.80 -17.68
C LEU A 25 -26.86 -8.22 -16.20
N LYS A 26 -26.42 -7.34 -15.30
CA LYS A 26 -26.48 -7.55 -13.85
C LYS A 26 -27.74 -7.00 -13.18
N LYS A 27 -28.57 -6.26 -13.91
CA LYS A 27 -29.74 -5.60 -13.34
C LYS A 27 -30.69 -6.56 -12.61
N LYS A 28 -30.92 -7.77 -13.13
CA LYS A 28 -31.77 -8.77 -12.48
C LYS A 28 -31.16 -9.45 -11.26
N GLU A 29 -29.85 -9.70 -11.25
CA GLU A 29 -29.16 -10.31 -10.10
C GLU A 29 -28.86 -9.27 -9.02
N ASN A 30 -28.42 -8.06 -9.42
CA ASN A 30 -28.15 -6.98 -8.48
C ASN A 30 -29.45 -6.34 -7.94
N GLU A 31 -30.53 -6.22 -8.71
CA GLU A 31 -31.82 -5.74 -8.16
C GLU A 31 -32.33 -6.64 -7.05
N LYS A 32 -32.13 -7.95 -7.15
CA LYS A 32 -32.46 -8.89 -6.08
C LYS A 32 -31.53 -8.75 -4.89
N GLN A 33 -30.22 -8.65 -5.12
CA GLN A 33 -29.22 -8.47 -4.06
C GLN A 33 -29.31 -7.08 -3.43
N VAL A 34 -29.52 -6.01 -4.22
CA VAL A 34 -29.69 -4.64 -3.71
C VAL A 34 -31.01 -4.51 -2.97
N LEU A 35 -32.11 -5.12 -3.44
CA LEU A 35 -33.37 -5.15 -2.71
C LEU A 35 -33.31 -6.00 -1.44
N GLU A 36 -32.56 -7.12 -1.46
CA GLU A 36 -32.31 -7.92 -0.27
C GLU A 36 -31.37 -7.18 0.70
N GLN A 37 -30.34 -6.46 0.21
CA GLN A 37 -29.47 -5.61 1.02
C GLN A 37 -30.19 -4.36 1.53
N GLN A 38 -31.01 -3.68 0.72
CA GLN A 38 -31.84 -2.54 1.16
C GLN A 38 -32.95 -2.98 2.12
N ALA A 39 -33.54 -4.16 1.91
CA ALA A 39 -34.52 -4.71 2.86
C ALA A 39 -33.84 -5.13 4.16
N ALA A 40 -32.64 -5.68 4.11
CA ALA A 40 -31.81 -5.97 5.27
C ALA A 40 -31.37 -4.66 5.97
N GLN A 41 -30.89 -3.66 5.24
CA GLN A 41 -30.55 -2.35 5.78
C GLN A 41 -31.77 -1.65 6.41
N ASN A 42 -32.91 -1.63 5.75
CA ASN A 42 -34.12 -1.01 6.28
C ASN A 42 -34.75 -1.77 7.46
N SER A 43 -34.61 -3.10 7.54
CA SER A 43 -35.05 -3.87 8.69
C SER A 43 -34.11 -3.71 9.88
N ASN A 44 -32.81 -3.52 9.63
CA ASN A 44 -31.78 -3.38 10.64
C ASN A 44 -31.70 -1.96 11.24
N TYR A 45 -32.07 -0.93 10.46
CA TYR A 45 -32.15 0.45 10.97
C TYR A 45 -33.14 0.63 12.13
N ARG A 46 -34.05 -0.35 12.32
CA ARG A 46 -35.02 -0.36 13.42
C ARG A 46 -34.57 -1.19 14.65
N ASN A 47 -33.47 -1.93 14.54
CA ASN A 47 -32.92 -2.71 15.65
C ASN A 47 -31.81 -1.91 16.31
N THR A 48 -32.03 -1.49 17.53
CA THR A 48 -31.14 -0.67 18.37
C THR A 48 -29.85 -1.35 18.82
N GLU A 49 -29.52 -2.53 18.32
CA GLU A 49 -28.22 -3.16 18.54
C GLU A 49 -27.23 -2.67 17.47
N ARG A 50 -26.49 -1.62 17.81
CA ARG A 50 -25.40 -1.07 17.01
C ARG A 50 -24.35 -2.15 16.72
N GLY A 51 -23.74 -2.09 15.55
CA GLY A 51 -22.70 -3.02 15.14
C GLY A 51 -23.19 -4.35 14.56
N LYS A 52 -24.51 -4.60 14.48
CA LYS A 52 -25.07 -5.81 13.87
C LYS A 52 -25.78 -5.55 12.54
N TYR A 53 -25.33 -4.56 11.80
CA TYR A 53 -25.99 -4.12 10.56
C TYR A 53 -25.76 -5.05 9.37
N ASP A 54 -24.71 -5.84 9.41
CA ASP A 54 -24.41 -6.88 8.44
C ASP A 54 -23.95 -8.13 9.19
N LYS A 55 -24.51 -9.30 8.88
CA LYS A 55 -24.11 -10.58 9.46
C LYS A 55 -22.63 -10.91 9.18
N ASN A 56 -22.09 -10.35 8.11
CA ASN A 56 -20.69 -10.53 7.70
C ASN A 56 -19.76 -9.45 8.25
N SER A 57 -20.27 -8.37 8.83
CA SER A 57 -19.45 -7.25 9.34
C SER A 57 -18.88 -7.49 10.72
N LYS A 58 -19.25 -8.60 11.38
CA LYS A 58 -18.81 -8.95 12.74
C LYS A 58 -18.94 -7.80 13.75
N GLY A 59 -20.01 -7.03 13.61
CA GLY A 59 -20.27 -5.87 14.45
C GLY A 59 -19.66 -4.57 13.95
N ILE A 60 -18.94 -4.59 12.83
CA ILE A 60 -18.40 -3.37 12.24
C ILE A 60 -19.45 -2.71 11.36
N TYR A 61 -19.66 -1.43 11.56
CA TYR A 61 -20.52 -0.58 10.78
C TYR A 61 -19.70 0.29 9.84
N TYR A 62 -20.08 0.35 8.57
CA TYR A 62 -19.40 1.17 7.56
C TYR A 62 -20.28 2.36 7.15
N THR A 63 -19.64 3.51 6.90
CA THR A 63 -20.30 4.75 6.51
C THR A 63 -19.53 5.42 5.36
N ASN A 64 -20.22 6.11 4.47
CA ASN A 64 -19.58 6.98 3.48
C ASN A 64 -19.08 8.31 4.06
N GLY A 65 -19.08 8.44 5.36
CA GLY A 65 -18.19 9.31 6.10
C GLY A 65 -18.65 10.73 6.34
N ASN A 66 -19.75 11.16 5.81
CA ASN A 66 -20.13 12.56 5.87
C ASN A 66 -20.08 13.14 7.30
N TYR A 67 -21.14 13.12 8.07
CA TYR A 67 -21.09 13.61 9.44
C TYR A 67 -20.37 12.63 10.40
N GLU A 68 -20.33 11.34 10.09
CA GLU A 68 -19.65 10.32 10.89
C GLU A 68 -18.15 10.62 11.07
N ALA A 69 -17.52 11.22 10.08
CA ALA A 69 -16.12 11.64 10.19
C ALA A 69 -15.86 12.63 11.35
N PHE A 70 -16.90 13.34 11.78
CA PHE A 70 -16.86 14.31 12.88
C PHE A 70 -17.62 13.83 14.12
N ALA A 71 -18.28 12.67 14.06
CA ALA A 71 -19.04 12.14 15.17
C ALA A 71 -18.14 11.83 16.38
N ARG A 72 -18.68 12.03 17.56
CA ARG A 72 -18.04 11.64 18.82
C ARG A 72 -18.81 10.45 19.37
N PRO A 73 -18.24 9.25 19.34
CA PRO A 73 -18.92 8.07 19.87
C PRO A 73 -19.08 8.18 21.37
N GLU A 74 -20.12 7.51 21.88
CA GLU A 74 -20.26 7.30 23.30
C GLU A 74 -19.17 6.35 23.80
N LYS A 75 -18.77 6.51 25.07
CA LYS A 75 -17.80 5.60 25.70
C LYS A 75 -18.39 4.19 25.76
N PRO A 76 -17.69 3.17 25.22
CA PRO A 76 -18.14 1.79 25.27
C PRO A 76 -18.32 1.29 26.73
N GLU A 77 -19.35 0.50 26.96
CA GLU A 77 -19.62 -0.07 28.30
C GLU A 77 -18.48 -0.97 28.76
N GLY A 78 -18.07 -0.84 30.02
CA GLY A 78 -17.04 -1.66 30.65
C GLY A 78 -15.60 -1.43 30.16
N VAL A 79 -15.37 -0.40 29.34
CA VAL A 79 -14.02 -0.14 28.78
C VAL A 79 -13.00 0.24 29.84
N ASP A 80 -13.43 0.85 30.94
CA ASP A 80 -12.53 1.21 32.05
C ASP A 80 -11.99 0.00 32.83
N GLU A 81 -12.60 -1.18 32.65
CA GLU A 81 -12.19 -2.43 33.29
C GLU A 81 -11.32 -3.29 32.35
N LYS A 82 -11.17 -2.86 31.09
CA LYS A 82 -10.42 -3.60 30.08
C LYS A 82 -8.98 -3.12 29.99
N HIS A 83 -8.08 -4.06 29.66
CA HIS A 83 -6.73 -3.77 29.24
C HIS A 83 -6.54 -4.16 27.79
N ALA A 84 -5.64 -3.49 27.07
CA ALA A 84 -5.29 -3.79 25.69
C ALA A 84 -3.79 -4.07 25.57
N TYR A 85 -3.45 -5.23 25.04
CA TYR A 85 -2.09 -5.63 24.70
C TYR A 85 -1.93 -5.60 23.19
N ILE A 86 -1.05 -4.74 22.69
CA ILE A 86 -0.82 -4.52 21.27
C ILE A 86 0.56 -5.05 20.92
N VAL A 87 0.60 -6.02 20.02
CA VAL A 87 1.83 -6.68 19.58
C VAL A 87 2.43 -5.94 18.40
N GLY A 88 3.62 -5.39 18.61
CA GLY A 88 4.32 -4.52 17.67
C GLY A 88 3.98 -3.04 17.86
N SER A 89 4.74 -2.16 17.24
CA SER A 89 4.55 -0.71 17.26
C SER A 89 4.60 -0.07 15.87
N GLY A 90 4.29 -0.84 14.83
CA GLY A 90 4.11 -0.32 13.48
C GLY A 90 2.84 0.54 13.35
N LEU A 91 2.62 1.10 12.15
CA LEU A 91 1.50 2.01 11.90
C LEU A 91 0.14 1.43 12.30
N ALA A 92 -0.12 0.14 12.03
CA ALA A 92 -1.37 -0.51 12.41
C ALA A 92 -1.54 -0.59 13.93
N ALA A 93 -0.50 -1.00 14.64
CA ALA A 93 -0.51 -1.13 16.09
C ALA A 93 -0.70 0.23 16.79
N LEU A 94 0.05 1.24 16.37
CA LEU A 94 -0.09 2.60 16.90
C LEU A 94 -1.46 3.21 16.58
N SER A 95 -2.01 2.91 15.39
CA SER A 95 -3.37 3.35 15.03
C SER A 95 -4.43 2.71 15.93
N ALA A 96 -4.29 1.42 16.23
CA ALA A 96 -5.19 0.75 17.18
C ALA A 96 -5.13 1.42 18.57
N ALA A 97 -3.93 1.72 19.07
CA ALA A 97 -3.77 2.45 20.32
C ALA A 97 -4.43 3.84 20.29
N CYS A 98 -4.26 4.58 19.18
CA CYS A 98 -4.89 5.89 19.00
C CYS A 98 -6.42 5.79 18.97
N PHE A 99 -7.00 4.80 18.29
CA PHE A 99 -8.45 4.60 18.27
C PHE A 99 -8.99 4.11 19.62
N LEU A 100 -8.24 3.29 20.35
CA LEU A 100 -8.60 2.92 21.74
C LEU A 100 -8.68 4.15 22.64
N VAL A 101 -7.71 5.07 22.54
CA VAL A 101 -7.69 6.32 23.33
C VAL A 101 -8.80 7.26 22.88
N ARG A 102 -8.89 7.54 21.54
CA ARG A 102 -9.75 8.60 20.99
C ARG A 102 -11.22 8.21 20.97
N ASP A 103 -11.50 7.03 20.41
CA ASP A 103 -12.87 6.59 20.10
C ASP A 103 -13.37 5.56 21.13
N GLY A 104 -12.51 4.63 21.55
CA GLY A 104 -12.80 3.69 22.64
C GLY A 104 -12.80 4.35 24.01
N GLN A 105 -12.19 5.52 24.17
CA GLN A 105 -12.06 6.25 25.44
C GLN A 105 -11.49 5.38 26.57
N MET A 106 -10.60 4.44 26.19
CA MET A 106 -9.90 3.58 27.12
C MET A 106 -8.83 4.40 27.85
N PRO A 107 -8.66 4.24 29.17
CA PRO A 107 -7.57 4.88 29.90
C PRO A 107 -6.21 4.49 29.30
N GLY A 108 -5.34 5.46 29.00
CA GLY A 108 -4.05 5.19 28.38
C GLY A 108 -3.18 4.22 29.19
N SER A 109 -3.25 4.30 30.54
CA SER A 109 -2.55 3.36 31.43
C SER A 109 -3.00 1.90 31.33
N HIS A 110 -4.10 1.62 30.62
CA HIS A 110 -4.59 0.28 30.34
C HIS A 110 -4.16 -0.24 28.96
N ILE A 111 -3.40 0.54 28.21
CA ILE A 111 -2.94 0.19 26.86
C ILE A 111 -1.43 -0.08 26.92
N HIS A 112 -1.03 -1.30 26.54
CA HIS A 112 0.33 -1.80 26.61
C HIS A 112 0.82 -2.17 25.20
N ILE A 113 1.80 -1.44 24.67
CA ILE A 113 2.42 -1.71 23.39
C ILE A 113 3.68 -2.53 23.62
N LEU A 114 3.73 -3.74 23.03
CA LEU A 114 4.84 -4.68 23.17
C LEU A 114 5.67 -4.67 21.88
N GLU A 115 6.86 -4.09 21.92
CA GLU A 115 7.74 -3.91 20.78
C GLU A 115 9.08 -4.59 20.99
N ALA A 116 9.49 -5.41 20.01
CA ALA A 116 10.76 -6.14 20.07
C ALA A 116 12.00 -5.26 19.92
N MET A 117 11.87 -4.15 19.19
CA MET A 117 12.96 -3.20 18.94
C MET A 117 12.98 -2.08 20.00
N ASP A 118 14.02 -1.26 19.96
CA ASP A 118 14.17 -0.08 20.84
C ASP A 118 13.50 1.18 20.25
N ILE A 119 12.87 1.06 19.07
CA ILE A 119 12.22 2.15 18.36
C ILE A 119 10.88 1.71 17.80
N ALA A 120 9.88 2.58 17.89
CA ALA A 120 8.58 2.37 17.27
C ALA A 120 8.61 2.64 15.76
N GLY A 121 7.58 2.16 15.02
CA GLY A 121 7.32 2.55 13.63
C GLY A 121 7.24 1.40 12.63
N GLY A 122 7.81 0.25 12.93
CA GLY A 122 7.74 -0.91 12.04
C GLY A 122 8.33 -0.62 10.65
N ALA A 123 7.49 -0.72 9.61
CA ALA A 123 7.91 -0.46 8.23
C ALA A 123 7.94 1.03 7.86
N CYS A 124 7.35 1.91 8.66
CA CYS A 124 7.35 3.36 8.44
C CYS A 124 8.61 3.95 9.06
N ASP A 125 9.64 4.08 8.26
CA ASP A 125 10.96 4.48 8.72
C ASP A 125 11.51 5.73 8.07
N GLY A 126 12.60 6.10 8.58
CA GLY A 126 13.56 7.12 8.26
C GLY A 126 14.43 7.31 9.49
N ILE A 127 15.62 6.72 9.48
CA ILE A 127 16.56 6.81 10.59
C ILE A 127 17.90 7.36 10.11
N PHE A 128 18.62 7.98 11.03
CA PHE A 128 20.03 8.31 10.87
C PHE A 128 20.87 7.38 11.75
N ASP A 129 21.69 6.54 11.09
CA ASP A 129 22.69 5.71 11.76
C ASP A 129 24.03 6.45 11.72
N PRO A 130 24.61 6.79 12.89
CA PRO A 130 25.88 7.54 12.93
C PRO A 130 27.05 6.84 12.24
N SER A 131 27.00 5.51 12.11
CA SER A 131 28.06 4.71 11.48
C SER A 131 27.87 4.50 9.98
N ARG A 132 26.62 4.62 9.46
CA ARG A 132 26.29 4.34 8.06
C ARG A 132 25.77 5.54 7.31
N GLY A 133 24.93 6.38 7.92
CA GLY A 133 24.27 7.52 7.31
C GLY A 133 22.75 7.47 7.38
N TYR A 134 22.08 8.21 6.49
CA TYR A 134 20.61 8.23 6.40
C TYR A 134 20.10 6.95 5.73
N ILE A 135 19.03 6.40 6.26
CA ILE A 135 18.43 5.15 5.80
C ILE A 135 16.94 5.34 5.54
N MET A 136 16.50 5.00 4.33
CA MET A 136 15.11 4.88 3.92
C MET A 136 14.92 3.50 3.26
N ARG A 137 13.96 2.72 3.73
CA ARG A 137 13.68 1.38 3.19
C ARG A 137 12.65 1.39 2.05
N GLY A 138 11.97 2.48 1.83
CA GLY A 138 11.01 2.60 0.74
C GLY A 138 10.44 4.00 0.59
N GLY A 139 9.97 4.32 -0.61
CA GLY A 139 9.03 5.41 -0.85
C GLY A 139 7.68 5.08 -0.21
N ARG A 140 6.97 6.08 0.27
CA ARG A 140 5.63 5.92 0.84
C ARG A 140 4.74 7.01 0.24
N GLU A 141 4.16 6.67 -0.87
CA GLU A 141 3.19 7.52 -1.54
C GLU A 141 1.85 7.46 -0.82
N MET A 142 1.16 8.57 -0.82
CA MET A 142 -0.18 8.72 -0.25
C MET A 142 -1.10 9.39 -1.26
N GLU A 143 -2.39 9.34 -0.99
CA GLU A 143 -3.39 9.98 -1.84
C GLU A 143 -4.53 10.58 -1.00
N ASN A 144 -5.47 11.28 -1.65
CA ASN A 144 -6.55 11.98 -0.93
C ASN A 144 -7.56 11.05 -0.27
N HIS A 145 -7.79 9.87 -0.85
CA HIS A 145 -8.83 8.93 -0.43
C HIS A 145 -8.30 7.81 0.46
N PHE A 146 -7.37 8.14 1.34
CA PHE A 146 -6.96 7.34 2.49
C PHE A 146 -7.83 7.73 3.68
N GLU A 147 -9.11 7.33 3.65
CA GLU A 147 -10.16 7.85 4.51
C GLU A 147 -9.91 7.58 6.00
N CYS A 148 -9.48 6.37 6.37
CA CYS A 148 -9.17 6.02 7.75
C CYS A 148 -7.88 6.70 8.22
N LEU A 149 -6.87 6.78 7.33
CA LEU A 149 -5.61 7.46 7.63
C LEU A 149 -5.85 8.93 7.97
N TRP A 150 -6.58 9.64 7.11
CA TRP A 150 -6.82 11.06 7.32
C TRP A 150 -7.80 11.33 8.45
N ASP A 151 -8.75 10.44 8.70
CA ASP A 151 -9.58 10.51 9.90
C ASP A 151 -8.74 10.42 11.18
N LEU A 152 -7.73 9.54 11.22
CA LEU A 152 -6.81 9.46 12.33
C LEU A 152 -5.98 10.73 12.46
N PHE A 153 -5.28 11.12 11.39
CA PHE A 153 -4.28 12.19 11.44
C PHE A 153 -4.86 13.60 11.56
N ARG A 154 -6.16 13.81 11.33
CA ARG A 154 -6.83 15.06 11.69
C ARG A 154 -6.88 15.31 13.21
N SER A 155 -6.71 14.28 14.02
CA SER A 155 -6.73 14.36 15.49
C SER A 155 -5.35 14.22 16.15
N ILE A 156 -4.32 13.83 15.40
CA ILE A 156 -2.94 13.75 15.91
C ILE A 156 -2.29 15.14 15.79
N PRO A 157 -1.86 15.75 16.91
CA PRO A 157 -1.24 17.07 16.90
C PRO A 157 0.06 17.10 16.08
N SER A 158 0.24 18.17 15.32
CA SER A 158 1.53 18.47 14.70
C SER A 158 2.61 18.73 15.76
N LEU A 159 3.82 18.26 15.50
CA LEU A 159 4.99 18.57 16.29
C LEU A 159 5.72 19.85 15.81
N GLU A 160 5.33 20.38 14.64
CA GLU A 160 5.96 21.53 13.99
C GLU A 160 5.13 22.81 14.14
N VAL A 161 3.82 22.69 14.02
CA VAL A 161 2.91 23.85 13.97
C VAL A 161 1.94 23.82 15.14
N PRO A 162 2.01 24.79 16.05
CA PRO A 162 1.08 24.86 17.18
C PRO A 162 -0.38 24.92 16.72
N ASN A 163 -1.27 24.18 17.39
CA ASN A 163 -2.71 24.11 17.12
C ASN A 163 -3.10 23.55 15.74
N ALA A 164 -2.16 22.91 15.04
CA ALA A 164 -2.42 22.18 13.81
C ALA A 164 -2.38 20.68 14.05
N SER A 165 -3.00 19.91 13.16
CA SER A 165 -2.86 18.46 13.09
C SER A 165 -1.81 18.06 12.05
N VAL A 166 -1.40 16.79 12.07
CA VAL A 166 -0.56 16.20 11.03
C VAL A 166 -1.25 16.29 9.65
N LEU A 167 -2.57 16.12 9.60
CA LEU A 167 -3.34 16.29 8.35
C LEU A 167 -3.27 17.74 7.83
N ASP A 168 -3.34 18.75 8.71
CA ASP A 168 -3.23 20.15 8.31
C ASP A 168 -1.88 20.42 7.64
N GLU A 169 -0.77 19.96 8.23
CA GLU A 169 0.57 20.10 7.64
C GLU A 169 0.66 19.43 6.28
N PHE A 170 0.16 18.19 6.18
CA PHE A 170 0.15 17.44 4.93
C PHE A 170 -0.66 18.16 3.85
N TYR A 171 -1.85 18.68 4.20
CA TYR A 171 -2.71 19.41 3.28
C TYR A 171 -2.04 20.71 2.79
N TRP A 172 -1.49 21.52 3.71
CA TRP A 172 -0.86 22.78 3.34
C TRP A 172 0.36 22.59 2.47
N LEU A 173 1.21 21.61 2.79
CA LEU A 173 2.39 21.29 2.01
C LEU A 173 2.02 20.93 0.56
N ASN A 174 1.14 19.97 0.38
CA ASN A 174 0.78 19.46 -0.94
C ASN A 174 -0.11 20.44 -1.74
N LYS A 175 -0.76 21.40 -1.08
CA LYS A 175 -1.45 22.49 -1.74
C LYS A 175 -0.49 23.61 -2.19
N HIS A 176 0.54 23.91 -1.40
CA HIS A 176 1.52 24.93 -1.71
C HIS A 176 2.49 24.49 -2.82
N ASP A 177 2.93 23.25 -2.76
CA ASP A 177 3.86 22.63 -3.70
C ASP A 177 3.27 21.31 -4.22
N PRO A 178 2.34 21.38 -5.22
CA PRO A 178 1.70 20.19 -5.78
C PRO A 178 2.71 19.23 -6.41
N ASN A 179 2.50 17.94 -6.20
CA ASN A 179 3.40 16.90 -6.70
C ASN A 179 3.18 16.64 -8.20
N TYR A 180 4.27 16.53 -8.96
CA TYR A 180 4.26 16.00 -10.32
C TYR A 180 5.68 15.68 -10.78
N SER A 181 5.83 14.72 -11.70
CA SER A 181 7.09 14.34 -12.33
C SER A 181 7.26 15.04 -13.68
N LEU A 182 8.48 15.46 -13.99
CA LEU A 182 8.87 15.97 -15.31
C LEU A 182 9.61 14.93 -16.15
N CYS A 183 10.13 13.86 -15.50
CA CYS A 183 10.78 12.75 -16.17
C CYS A 183 10.40 11.46 -15.44
N ARG A 184 9.62 10.61 -16.08
CA ARG A 184 9.10 9.36 -15.51
C ARG A 184 10.03 8.17 -15.75
N ALA A 185 10.77 8.21 -16.84
CA ALA A 185 11.66 7.12 -17.24
C ALA A 185 12.85 7.65 -18.03
N THR A 186 14.01 6.99 -17.88
CA THR A 186 15.25 7.29 -18.60
C THR A 186 15.77 6.05 -19.31
N GLU A 187 16.53 6.28 -20.38
CA GLU A 187 17.29 5.27 -21.13
C GLU A 187 18.63 5.86 -21.56
N ASP A 188 19.51 5.05 -22.15
CA ASP A 188 20.79 5.52 -22.73
C ASP A 188 21.56 6.47 -21.80
N CYS A 189 21.81 6.04 -20.55
CA CYS A 189 22.55 6.83 -19.56
C CYS A 189 21.90 8.19 -19.27
N GLY A 190 20.67 8.18 -18.80
CA GLY A 190 19.97 9.35 -18.26
C GLY A 190 19.20 10.19 -19.26
N LYS A 191 19.13 9.79 -20.53
CA LYS A 191 18.25 10.44 -21.50
C LYS A 191 16.79 10.15 -21.17
N ASP A 192 15.94 11.15 -21.40
CA ASP A 192 14.50 10.96 -21.28
C ASP A 192 14.04 9.87 -22.26
N ALA A 193 13.36 8.86 -21.78
CA ALA A 193 12.84 7.75 -22.60
C ALA A 193 11.64 8.14 -23.48
N HIS A 194 11.22 9.40 -23.45
CA HIS A 194 10.14 9.97 -24.28
C HIS A 194 8.85 9.14 -24.29
N THR A 195 8.45 8.68 -23.12
CA THR A 195 7.20 7.90 -22.98
C THR A 195 5.94 8.73 -23.26
N ASP A 196 6.05 10.06 -23.33
CA ASP A 196 5.01 11.05 -23.67
C ASP A 196 3.70 10.86 -22.88
N GLY A 197 3.79 10.28 -21.68
CA GLY A 197 2.64 9.96 -20.85
C GLY A 197 1.71 8.90 -21.45
N LYS A 198 2.18 8.16 -22.46
CA LYS A 198 1.41 7.08 -23.08
C LYS A 198 1.65 5.74 -22.40
N PHE A 199 0.65 4.90 -22.45
CA PHE A 199 0.73 3.54 -21.93
C PHE A 199 1.20 2.53 -22.97
N ASN A 200 1.05 2.83 -24.25
CA ASN A 200 1.43 1.97 -25.38
C ASN A 200 0.86 0.55 -25.25
N LEU A 201 -0.35 0.44 -24.69
CA LEU A 201 -1.09 -0.80 -24.65
C LEU A 201 -1.67 -1.13 -26.02
N SER A 202 -1.50 -2.36 -26.48
CA SER A 202 -2.22 -2.86 -27.63
C SER A 202 -3.72 -3.02 -27.31
N GLN A 203 -4.54 -3.11 -28.36
CA GLN A 203 -5.96 -3.42 -28.17
C GLN A 203 -6.18 -4.73 -27.39
N LYS A 204 -5.31 -5.72 -27.61
CA LYS A 204 -5.36 -7.01 -26.88
C LYS A 204 -4.99 -6.81 -25.42
N GLY A 205 -3.93 -6.07 -25.10
CA GLY A 205 -3.53 -5.75 -23.75
C GLY A 205 -4.62 -5.02 -22.97
N CYS A 206 -5.28 -4.01 -23.60
CA CYS A 206 -6.44 -3.37 -22.99
C CYS A 206 -7.58 -4.37 -22.67
N MET A 207 -7.87 -5.31 -23.57
CA MET A 207 -8.89 -6.34 -23.33
C MET A 207 -8.51 -7.30 -22.20
N GLU A 208 -7.24 -7.61 -22.03
CA GLU A 208 -6.75 -8.46 -20.94
C GLU A 208 -6.91 -7.76 -19.57
N ILE A 209 -6.56 -6.48 -19.50
CA ILE A 209 -6.79 -5.67 -18.30
C ILE A 209 -8.29 -5.63 -17.95
N MET A 210 -9.15 -5.35 -18.93
CA MET A 210 -10.59 -5.36 -18.74
C MET A 210 -11.12 -6.73 -18.29
N LYS A 211 -10.57 -7.80 -18.84
CA LYS A 211 -10.92 -9.18 -18.46
C LYS A 211 -10.55 -9.45 -17.00
N LEU A 212 -9.33 -9.05 -16.57
CA LEU A 212 -8.90 -9.18 -15.17
C LEU A 212 -9.88 -8.44 -14.24
N PHE A 213 -10.19 -7.19 -14.55
CA PHE A 213 -11.12 -6.36 -13.79
C PHE A 213 -12.50 -7.02 -13.61
N MET A 214 -12.97 -7.76 -14.62
CA MET A 214 -14.27 -8.43 -14.67
C MET A 214 -14.26 -9.86 -14.13
N THR A 215 -13.09 -10.45 -13.91
CA THR A 215 -12.95 -11.84 -13.42
C THR A 215 -13.36 -11.89 -11.94
N LYS A 216 -14.02 -12.96 -11.52
CA LYS A 216 -14.36 -13.16 -10.10
C LYS A 216 -13.09 -13.41 -9.28
N ASP A 217 -13.10 -13.05 -8.01
CA ASP A 217 -11.95 -13.23 -7.13
C ASP A 217 -11.57 -14.72 -7.00
N GLU A 218 -12.56 -15.58 -6.86
CA GLU A 218 -12.35 -17.03 -6.74
C GLU A 218 -11.67 -17.64 -7.98
N ASP A 219 -11.89 -17.05 -9.16
CA ASP A 219 -11.25 -17.49 -10.40
C ASP A 219 -9.78 -17.05 -10.51
N LEU A 220 -9.33 -16.18 -9.59
CA LEU A 220 -7.96 -15.65 -9.50
C LEU A 220 -7.15 -16.25 -8.34
N TYR A 221 -7.77 -17.06 -7.49
CA TYR A 221 -7.07 -17.71 -6.38
C TYR A 221 -5.88 -18.53 -6.85
N ASP A 222 -4.75 -18.37 -6.17
CA ASP A 222 -3.44 -18.97 -6.46
C ASP A 222 -2.90 -18.72 -7.89
N LYS A 223 -3.50 -17.79 -8.66
CA LYS A 223 -2.98 -17.38 -9.96
C LYS A 223 -1.98 -16.24 -9.86
N THR A 224 -1.00 -16.32 -10.72
CA THR A 224 -0.01 -15.25 -10.92
C THR A 224 -0.49 -14.24 -11.98
N ILE A 225 0.16 -13.09 -12.04
CA ILE A 225 -0.10 -12.08 -13.08
C ILE A 225 0.24 -12.64 -14.47
N GLU A 226 1.29 -13.48 -14.58
CA GLU A 226 1.67 -14.14 -15.84
C GLU A 226 0.69 -15.22 -16.30
N ASP A 227 -0.20 -15.72 -15.42
CA ASP A 227 -1.29 -16.62 -15.80
C ASP A 227 -2.46 -15.88 -16.48
N VAL A 228 -2.53 -14.56 -16.36
CA VAL A 228 -3.67 -13.75 -16.83
C VAL A 228 -3.33 -12.75 -17.91
N PHE A 229 -2.06 -12.33 -18.00
CA PHE A 229 -1.55 -11.44 -19.02
C PHE A 229 -0.51 -12.13 -19.90
N ASP A 230 -0.35 -11.63 -21.12
CA ASP A 230 0.70 -12.06 -22.02
C ASP A 230 1.69 -10.92 -22.34
N ASP A 231 2.64 -11.19 -23.24
CA ASP A 231 3.72 -10.28 -23.62
C ASP A 231 3.23 -8.90 -24.06
N GLU A 232 2.00 -8.77 -24.54
CA GLU A 232 1.48 -7.47 -24.99
C GLU A 232 1.24 -6.48 -23.84
N VAL A 233 0.91 -7.00 -22.65
CA VAL A 233 0.83 -6.18 -21.45
C VAL A 233 2.24 -5.94 -20.88
N PHE A 234 3.06 -6.98 -20.78
CA PHE A 234 4.38 -6.90 -20.17
C PHE A 234 5.37 -6.00 -20.93
N ASN A 235 5.23 -5.88 -22.25
CA ASN A 235 6.05 -5.01 -23.09
C ASN A 235 5.51 -3.57 -23.22
N SER A 236 4.43 -3.24 -22.54
CA SER A 236 3.84 -1.90 -22.58
C SER A 236 4.49 -0.94 -21.56
N THR A 237 4.42 0.35 -21.87
CA THR A 237 4.80 1.40 -20.90
C THR A 237 3.87 1.40 -19.68
N PHE A 238 2.62 0.95 -19.85
CA PHE A 238 1.71 0.75 -18.73
C PHE A 238 2.31 -0.20 -17.69
N TRP A 239 2.83 -1.37 -18.11
CA TRP A 239 3.43 -2.34 -17.17
C TRP A 239 4.69 -1.78 -16.51
N LEU A 240 5.53 -1.06 -17.26
CA LEU A 240 6.69 -0.37 -16.67
C LEU A 240 6.26 0.56 -15.54
N TYR A 241 5.26 1.42 -15.79
CA TYR A 241 4.77 2.36 -14.78
C TYR A 241 4.15 1.65 -13.58
N TRP A 242 3.34 0.63 -13.85
CA TRP A 242 2.65 -0.12 -12.81
C TRP A 242 3.62 -0.89 -11.91
N ARG A 243 4.52 -1.67 -12.52
CA ARG A 243 5.46 -2.48 -11.76
C ARG A 243 6.46 -1.65 -10.97
N THR A 244 6.96 -0.55 -11.50
CA THR A 244 7.93 0.29 -10.79
C THR A 244 7.27 1.16 -9.71
N MET A 245 5.99 1.52 -9.84
CA MET A 245 5.28 2.27 -8.81
C MET A 245 4.85 1.38 -7.65
N PHE A 246 4.32 0.20 -7.94
CA PHE A 246 3.74 -0.68 -6.91
C PHE A 246 4.62 -1.89 -6.57
N ALA A 247 5.78 -2.03 -7.21
CA ALA A 247 6.70 -3.16 -7.05
C ALA A 247 6.07 -4.53 -7.36
N PHE A 248 5.16 -4.58 -8.35
CA PHE A 248 4.63 -5.84 -8.85
C PHE A 248 5.65 -6.58 -9.71
N GLU A 249 5.65 -7.90 -9.58
CA GLU A 249 6.37 -8.82 -10.42
C GLU A 249 5.41 -9.79 -11.11
N ASN A 250 5.85 -10.41 -12.22
CA ASN A 250 4.98 -11.26 -13.03
C ASN A 250 4.44 -12.46 -12.24
N TRP A 251 5.20 -12.99 -11.28
CA TRP A 251 4.82 -14.10 -10.40
C TRP A 251 3.95 -13.70 -9.21
N HIS A 252 3.68 -12.42 -9.01
CA HIS A 252 2.80 -11.96 -7.96
C HIS A 252 1.33 -12.28 -8.26
N SER A 253 0.48 -12.16 -7.27
CA SER A 253 -0.94 -12.51 -7.31
C SER A 253 -1.73 -11.69 -8.33
N ALA A 254 -2.42 -12.40 -9.23
CA ALA A 254 -3.41 -11.77 -10.12
C ALA A 254 -4.60 -11.18 -9.35
N LEU A 255 -4.96 -11.77 -8.20
CA LEU A 255 -5.98 -11.23 -7.32
C LEU A 255 -5.57 -9.87 -6.76
N GLU A 256 -4.35 -9.76 -6.21
CA GLU A 256 -3.85 -8.47 -5.68
C GLU A 256 -3.75 -7.42 -6.80
N MET A 257 -3.29 -7.80 -7.99
CA MET A 257 -3.30 -6.92 -9.16
C MET A 257 -4.70 -6.38 -9.47
N LYS A 258 -5.73 -7.23 -9.45
CA LYS A 258 -7.12 -6.81 -9.65
C LYS A 258 -7.60 -5.86 -8.56
N LEU A 259 -7.32 -6.18 -7.29
CA LEU A 259 -7.71 -5.34 -6.15
C LEU A 259 -7.08 -3.94 -6.25
N TYR A 260 -5.83 -3.87 -6.68
CA TYR A 260 -5.14 -2.60 -6.96
C TYR A 260 -5.81 -1.81 -8.08
N PHE A 261 -6.17 -2.47 -9.19
CA PHE A 261 -6.93 -1.81 -10.26
C PHE A 261 -8.25 -1.24 -9.75
N GLN A 262 -8.97 -2.00 -8.93
CA GLN A 262 -10.24 -1.56 -8.37
C GLN A 262 -10.06 -0.39 -7.39
N ARG A 263 -9.00 -0.45 -6.56
CA ARG A 263 -8.73 0.57 -5.54
C ARG A 263 -8.24 1.89 -6.15
N PHE A 264 -7.43 1.81 -7.20
CA PHE A 264 -6.73 2.97 -7.77
C PHE A 264 -7.15 3.31 -9.21
N ILE A 265 -8.33 2.89 -9.66
CA ILE A 265 -8.81 3.18 -11.02
C ILE A 265 -8.82 4.69 -11.32
N HIS A 266 -9.16 5.52 -10.35
CA HIS A 266 -9.16 6.99 -10.46
C HIS A 266 -7.76 7.61 -10.59
N HIS A 267 -6.70 6.83 -10.39
CA HIS A 267 -5.32 7.29 -10.54
C HIS A 267 -4.64 6.86 -11.83
N ILE A 268 -5.33 6.12 -12.70
CA ILE A 268 -4.78 5.67 -13.98
C ILE A 268 -4.26 6.86 -14.80
N SER A 269 -4.98 7.96 -14.83
CA SER A 269 -4.57 9.17 -15.55
C SER A 269 -3.31 9.82 -14.99
N GLY A 270 -3.03 9.66 -13.70
CA GLY A 270 -1.87 10.22 -13.01
C GLY A 270 -0.64 9.31 -12.92
N LEU A 271 -0.69 8.07 -13.46
CA LEU A 271 0.46 7.16 -13.45
C LEU A 271 1.69 7.69 -14.22
N PRO A 272 1.54 8.39 -15.36
CA PRO A 272 2.69 8.91 -16.11
C PRO A 272 3.41 10.07 -15.44
N ASP A 273 2.72 10.90 -14.65
CA ASP A 273 3.28 12.12 -14.08
C ASP A 273 3.23 12.21 -12.55
N PHE A 274 2.66 11.21 -11.89
CA PHE A 274 2.50 11.16 -10.44
C PHE A 274 1.73 12.32 -9.80
N SER A 275 0.96 13.09 -10.56
CA SER A 275 0.20 14.23 -10.05
C SER A 275 -0.84 13.84 -8.98
N ALA A 276 -1.29 12.59 -8.99
CA ALA A 276 -2.20 12.03 -8.00
C ALA A 276 -1.54 11.77 -6.64
N LEU A 277 -0.21 11.57 -6.60
CA LEU A 277 0.51 11.22 -5.40
C LEU A 277 0.83 12.42 -4.52
N LYS A 278 0.91 12.16 -3.23
CA LYS A 278 1.27 13.14 -2.22
C LYS A 278 2.27 12.55 -1.23
N PHE A 279 3.07 13.44 -0.65
CA PHE A 279 4.15 13.07 0.26
C PHE A 279 4.09 13.90 1.52
N THR A 280 4.64 13.36 2.61
CA THR A 280 4.91 14.08 3.85
C THR A 280 6.12 15.01 3.69
N LYS A 281 6.29 15.95 4.62
CA LYS A 281 7.43 16.89 4.63
C LYS A 281 8.74 16.16 4.90
N TYR A 282 8.76 15.36 5.95
CA TYR A 282 9.90 14.52 6.32
C TYR A 282 9.59 13.05 5.96
N ASN A 283 10.52 12.16 6.24
CA ASN A 283 10.28 10.72 6.24
C ASN A 283 9.07 10.38 7.14
N GLN A 284 8.55 9.16 7.02
CA GLN A 284 7.31 8.81 7.69
C GLN A 284 7.44 8.57 9.18
N TYR A 285 8.63 8.19 9.63
CA TYR A 285 8.87 8.11 11.07
C TYR A 285 8.66 9.48 11.72
N GLU A 286 9.31 10.51 11.19
CA GLU A 286 9.24 11.87 11.76
C GLU A 286 7.91 12.58 11.50
N SER A 287 7.24 12.26 10.38
CA SER A 287 5.98 12.92 10.00
C SER A 287 4.73 12.24 10.55
N LEU A 288 4.75 10.93 10.76
CA LEU A 288 3.57 10.16 11.17
C LEU A 288 3.78 9.43 12.51
N ILE A 289 4.83 8.63 12.61
CA ILE A 289 5.06 7.73 13.76
C ILE A 289 5.36 8.52 15.02
N LEU A 290 6.31 9.44 14.97
CA LEU A 290 6.72 10.22 16.13
C LEU A 290 5.57 11.09 16.68
N PRO A 291 4.75 11.79 15.87
CA PRO A 291 3.55 12.46 16.36
C PRO A 291 2.56 11.53 17.06
N MET A 292 2.32 10.32 16.49
CA MET A 292 1.44 9.32 17.12
C MET A 292 2.01 8.84 18.45
N GLN A 293 3.30 8.53 18.51
CA GLN A 293 3.96 8.12 19.75
C GLN A 293 3.83 9.21 20.81
N LYS A 294 4.08 10.48 20.47
CA LYS A 294 3.94 11.60 21.42
C LYS A 294 2.50 11.80 21.90
N TYR A 295 1.52 11.62 21.01
CA TYR A 295 0.12 11.66 21.36
C TYR A 295 -0.24 10.54 22.38
N LEU A 296 0.23 9.32 22.13
CA LEU A 296 -0.01 8.16 23.00
C LEU A 296 0.71 8.27 24.35
N GLU A 297 1.97 8.72 24.34
CA GLU A 297 2.72 8.99 25.59
C GLU A 297 2.00 10.03 26.46
N ALA A 298 1.49 11.11 25.84
CA ALA A 298 0.73 12.14 26.53
C ALA A 298 -0.62 11.62 27.09
N ALA A 299 -1.20 10.61 26.45
CA ALA A 299 -2.39 9.91 26.95
C ALA A 299 -2.08 8.89 28.06
N GLY A 300 -0.81 8.62 28.36
CA GLY A 300 -0.38 7.66 29.38
C GLY A 300 -0.28 6.22 28.90
N VAL A 301 -0.20 5.98 27.59
CA VAL A 301 -0.01 4.63 27.01
C VAL A 301 1.40 4.12 27.35
N GLU A 302 1.49 2.85 27.76
CA GLU A 302 2.75 2.20 28.10
C GLU A 302 3.42 1.62 26.84
N PHE A 303 4.65 2.07 26.56
CA PHE A 303 5.53 1.48 25.53
C PHE A 303 6.54 0.56 26.23
N ARG A 304 6.50 -0.72 25.91
CA ARG A 304 7.44 -1.74 26.41
C ARG A 304 8.33 -2.20 25.26
N PHE A 305 9.49 -1.57 25.14
CA PHE A 305 10.52 -1.92 24.17
C PHE A 305 11.36 -3.11 24.65
N GLY A 306 11.98 -3.84 23.71
CA GLY A 306 12.75 -5.04 24.00
C GLY A 306 11.86 -6.24 24.40
N VAL A 307 10.58 -6.22 24.04
CA VAL A 307 9.61 -7.29 24.29
C VAL A 307 9.24 -7.98 22.99
N GLU A 308 9.88 -9.10 22.68
CA GLU A 308 9.56 -9.95 21.54
C GLU A 308 8.41 -10.91 21.91
N VAL A 309 7.23 -10.71 21.37
CA VAL A 309 6.12 -11.64 21.51
C VAL A 309 6.35 -12.83 20.59
N THR A 310 6.41 -14.02 21.13
CA THR A 310 6.70 -15.27 20.41
C THR A 310 5.47 -16.10 20.11
N ASN A 311 4.40 -15.92 20.89
CA ASN A 311 3.12 -16.61 20.68
C ASN A 311 1.98 -15.88 21.40
N VAL A 312 0.76 -16.10 20.92
CA VAL A 312 -0.49 -15.83 21.64
C VAL A 312 -1.22 -17.15 21.75
N ILE A 313 -1.56 -17.55 22.97
CA ILE A 313 -2.23 -18.82 23.25
C ILE A 313 -3.74 -18.60 23.25
N PHE A 314 -4.45 -19.48 22.58
CA PHE A 314 -5.90 -19.45 22.47
C PHE A 314 -6.57 -20.64 23.11
N GLU A 315 -7.69 -20.39 23.77
CA GLU A 315 -8.63 -21.41 24.23
C GLU A 315 -9.82 -21.48 23.28
N PHE A 316 -10.26 -22.70 22.98
CA PHE A 316 -11.37 -22.98 22.09
C PHE A 316 -12.49 -23.66 22.89
N LYS A 317 -13.61 -22.94 23.07
CA LYS A 317 -14.72 -23.42 23.89
C LYS A 317 -16.06 -22.98 23.30
N ASP A 318 -16.96 -23.92 23.06
CA ASP A 318 -18.33 -23.66 22.57
C ASP A 318 -18.38 -22.77 21.30
N GLY A 319 -17.44 -23.02 20.37
CA GLY A 319 -17.29 -22.23 19.14
C GLY A 319 -16.65 -20.85 19.32
N LYS A 320 -16.27 -20.50 20.54
CA LYS A 320 -15.53 -19.27 20.88
C LYS A 320 -14.04 -19.50 20.81
N LYS A 321 -13.31 -18.45 20.45
CA LYS A 321 -11.85 -18.35 20.42
C LYS A 321 -11.44 -17.21 21.34
N ILE A 322 -10.67 -17.54 22.38
CA ILE A 322 -10.31 -16.63 23.47
C ILE A 322 -8.79 -16.59 23.57
N ALA A 323 -8.19 -15.41 23.44
CA ALA A 323 -6.78 -15.23 23.78
C ALA A 323 -6.61 -15.33 25.30
N SER A 324 -5.84 -16.33 25.79
CA SER A 324 -5.70 -16.66 27.21
C SER A 324 -4.31 -16.34 27.77
N ALA A 325 -3.28 -16.24 26.92
CA ALA A 325 -1.95 -15.83 27.33
C ALA A 325 -1.13 -15.26 26.16
N ILE A 326 -0.15 -14.42 26.50
CA ILE A 326 0.90 -13.97 25.60
C ILE A 326 2.23 -14.54 26.11
N GLU A 327 2.94 -15.24 25.23
CA GLU A 327 4.32 -15.68 25.47
C GLU A 327 5.28 -14.68 24.83
N CYS A 328 6.26 -14.21 25.57
CA CYS A 328 7.22 -13.22 25.09
C CYS A 328 8.61 -13.41 25.71
N LYS A 329 9.59 -12.75 25.08
CA LYS A 329 10.93 -12.56 25.63
C LYS A 329 11.12 -11.07 25.91
N GLU A 330 11.29 -10.72 27.16
CA GLU A 330 11.62 -9.34 27.55
C GLU A 330 13.12 -9.24 27.80
N HIS A 331 13.81 -8.47 26.96
CA HIS A 331 15.28 -8.40 26.94
C HIS A 331 15.95 -9.79 26.94
N GLY A 332 15.39 -10.71 26.14
CA GLY A 332 15.89 -12.09 26.00
C GLY A 332 15.46 -13.07 27.09
N VAL A 333 14.73 -12.61 28.13
CA VAL A 333 14.23 -13.48 29.21
C VAL A 333 12.77 -13.86 28.92
N GLU A 334 12.48 -15.17 28.90
CA GLU A 334 11.13 -15.67 28.68
C GLU A 334 10.17 -15.23 29.80
N LYS A 335 9.01 -14.72 29.38
CA LYS A 335 7.92 -14.28 30.21
C LYS A 335 6.58 -14.66 29.63
N GLY A 336 5.55 -14.70 30.46
CA GLY A 336 4.15 -14.89 30.07
C GLY A 336 3.26 -13.82 30.67
N ILE A 337 2.26 -13.37 29.91
CA ILE A 337 1.17 -12.53 30.39
C ILE A 337 -0.08 -13.37 30.35
N VAL A 338 -0.68 -13.64 31.52
CA VAL A 338 -1.96 -14.34 31.60
C VAL A 338 -3.08 -13.35 31.34
N LEU A 339 -4.00 -13.72 30.47
CA LEU A 339 -5.11 -12.89 30.03
C LEU A 339 -6.46 -13.41 30.55
N THR A 340 -7.40 -12.49 30.64
CA THR A 340 -8.81 -12.76 30.87
C THR A 340 -9.63 -12.39 29.66
N GLU A 341 -10.91 -12.70 29.59
CA GLU A 341 -11.82 -12.26 28.52
C GLU A 341 -11.96 -10.72 28.44
N ASN A 342 -11.57 -10.00 29.49
CA ASN A 342 -11.55 -8.53 29.52
C ASN A 342 -10.26 -7.93 28.96
N ASP A 343 -9.22 -8.73 28.78
CA ASP A 343 -7.94 -8.28 28.23
C ASP A 343 -7.97 -8.42 26.69
N LEU A 344 -7.92 -7.32 25.97
CA LEU A 344 -7.94 -7.30 24.52
C LEU A 344 -6.53 -7.52 23.96
N VAL A 345 -6.41 -8.30 22.88
CA VAL A 345 -5.14 -8.54 22.20
C VAL A 345 -5.23 -8.14 20.73
N PHE A 346 -4.34 -7.25 20.32
CA PHE A 346 -4.20 -6.80 18.93
C PHE A 346 -2.88 -7.32 18.36
N VAL A 347 -2.94 -8.20 17.37
CA VAL A 347 -1.75 -8.87 16.83
C VAL A 347 -1.40 -8.31 15.47
N THR A 348 -0.24 -7.69 15.35
CA THR A 348 0.35 -7.42 14.04
C THR A 348 1.12 -8.67 13.60
N ASN A 349 0.49 -9.45 12.70
CA ASN A 349 1.06 -10.70 12.19
C ASN A 349 1.80 -10.46 10.86
N GLY A 350 3.00 -11.05 10.74
CA GLY A 350 3.86 -10.84 9.58
C GLY A 350 4.41 -9.41 9.49
N SER A 351 5.51 -9.23 8.77
CA SER A 351 6.06 -7.91 8.47
C SER A 351 6.86 -7.93 7.18
N CYS A 352 6.62 -6.97 6.29
CA CYS A 352 7.36 -6.84 5.03
C CYS A 352 8.82 -6.39 5.24
N THR A 353 9.14 -5.80 6.38
CA THR A 353 10.51 -5.36 6.71
C THR A 353 11.22 -6.26 7.72
N GLU A 354 10.61 -7.39 8.09
CA GLU A 354 11.28 -8.40 8.94
C GLU A 354 12.54 -8.92 8.27
N GLY A 355 13.58 -9.13 9.05
CA GLY A 355 14.85 -9.65 8.56
C GLY A 355 15.63 -8.70 7.65
N THR A 356 15.31 -7.40 7.63
CA THR A 356 16.08 -6.39 6.88
C THR A 356 17.56 -6.45 7.25
N ILE A 357 18.41 -6.45 6.23
CA ILE A 357 19.87 -6.50 6.37
C ILE A 357 20.46 -5.23 5.76
N TYR A 358 21.32 -4.57 6.51
CA TYR A 358 21.99 -3.34 6.07
C TYR A 358 23.42 -3.59 5.69
N GLY A 359 23.82 -3.06 4.53
CA GLY A 359 25.21 -2.85 4.19
C GLY A 359 25.70 -1.47 4.64
N ASP A 360 26.82 -1.07 4.09
CA ASP A 360 27.37 0.28 4.20
C ASP A 360 28.16 0.64 2.93
N GLN A 361 28.85 1.78 2.92
CA GLN A 361 29.64 2.24 1.77
C GLN A 361 30.59 1.16 1.22
N ASN A 362 31.15 0.33 2.08
CA ASN A 362 32.23 -0.62 1.76
C ASN A 362 31.80 -2.09 1.87
N HIS A 363 30.62 -2.37 2.40
CA HIS A 363 30.14 -3.72 2.62
C HIS A 363 28.74 -3.89 2.02
N ALA A 364 28.58 -4.99 1.28
CA ALA A 364 27.27 -5.42 0.81
C ALA A 364 26.39 -5.88 1.99
N PRO A 365 25.06 -5.79 1.90
CA PRO A 365 24.19 -6.48 2.84
C PRO A 365 24.47 -7.99 2.68
N ASN A 366 24.81 -8.66 3.77
CA ASN A 366 25.21 -10.07 3.69
C ASN A 366 23.98 -10.93 3.33
N GLY A 367 23.86 -11.27 2.04
CA GLY A 367 22.73 -12.01 1.49
C GLY A 367 22.60 -13.47 1.95
N ASP A 368 23.64 -14.00 2.60
CA ASP A 368 23.64 -15.35 3.20
C ASP A 368 23.14 -15.34 4.66
N ALA A 369 22.68 -14.20 5.15
CA ALA A 369 22.03 -14.17 6.46
C ALA A 369 20.82 -15.11 6.40
N GLU A 370 20.89 -16.17 7.21
CA GLU A 370 19.74 -17.05 7.41
C GLU A 370 18.50 -16.20 7.63
N VAL A 371 17.47 -16.47 6.83
CA VAL A 371 16.16 -15.88 7.04
C VAL A 371 15.80 -16.07 8.50
N ARG A 372 15.81 -14.97 9.26
CA ARG A 372 15.54 -15.06 10.69
C ARG A 372 14.18 -15.68 10.89
N THR A 373 14.13 -16.82 11.54
CA THR A 373 12.88 -17.52 11.87
C THR A 373 12.22 -16.94 13.12
N SER A 374 12.76 -15.85 13.67
CA SER A 374 12.25 -15.08 14.81
C SER A 374 11.40 -13.89 14.35
N GLY A 375 10.69 -13.25 15.27
CA GLY A 375 9.89 -12.07 15.03
C GLY A 375 8.50 -12.34 14.48
N CYS A 376 7.96 -11.43 13.67
CA CYS A 376 6.55 -11.43 13.26
C CYS A 376 6.11 -12.67 12.48
N TRP A 377 6.98 -13.24 11.63
CA TRP A 377 6.67 -14.45 10.88
C TRP A 377 6.61 -15.68 11.78
N ASN A 378 7.53 -15.80 12.74
CA ASN A 378 7.53 -16.90 13.70
C ASN A 378 6.32 -16.83 14.63
N LEU A 379 5.98 -15.64 15.11
CA LEU A 379 4.76 -15.39 15.86
C LEU A 379 3.52 -15.87 15.09
N TRP A 380 3.36 -15.45 13.84
CA TRP A 380 2.21 -15.85 13.04
C TRP A 380 2.18 -17.37 12.79
N LYS A 381 3.32 -18.00 12.51
CA LYS A 381 3.42 -19.47 12.38
C LYS A 381 2.98 -20.20 13.65
N ASN A 382 3.32 -19.69 14.82
CA ASN A 382 2.91 -20.29 16.09
C ASN A 382 1.41 -20.12 16.36
N ILE A 383 0.85 -18.96 16.04
CA ILE A 383 -0.59 -18.69 16.13
C ILE A 383 -1.35 -19.58 15.14
N ALA A 384 -0.93 -19.63 13.86
CA ALA A 384 -1.60 -20.37 12.81
C ALA A 384 -1.67 -21.90 13.06
N LYS A 385 -0.74 -22.46 13.83
CA LYS A 385 -0.79 -23.88 14.22
C LYS A 385 -1.98 -24.23 15.13
N GLN A 386 -2.59 -23.24 15.78
CA GLN A 386 -3.63 -23.46 16.77
C GLN A 386 -5.04 -23.53 16.14
N ASP A 387 -5.27 -22.80 15.04
CA ASP A 387 -6.56 -22.84 14.32
C ASP A 387 -6.35 -22.46 12.84
N PRO A 388 -6.96 -23.20 11.87
CA PRO A 388 -6.82 -22.91 10.43
C PRO A 388 -7.31 -21.53 10.01
N SER A 389 -8.26 -20.91 10.75
CA SER A 389 -8.75 -19.57 10.45
C SER A 389 -7.75 -18.44 10.79
N PHE A 390 -6.63 -18.79 11.41
CA PHE A 390 -5.54 -17.85 11.68
C PHE A 390 -4.55 -17.70 10.53
N GLY A 391 -4.89 -18.27 9.36
CA GLY A 391 -4.19 -18.08 8.11
C GLY A 391 -3.03 -19.07 7.85
N HIS A 392 -2.32 -18.84 6.74
CA HIS A 392 -1.26 -19.71 6.24
C HIS A 392 0.00 -18.89 5.94
N PRO A 393 0.81 -18.52 6.96
CA PRO A 393 1.97 -17.64 6.79
C PRO A 393 3.00 -18.15 5.77
N GLU A 394 3.11 -19.46 5.58
CA GLU A 394 4.03 -20.08 4.61
C GLU A 394 3.76 -19.62 3.16
N LYS A 395 2.52 -19.28 2.81
CA LYS A 395 2.19 -18.72 1.50
C LYS A 395 2.96 -17.44 1.19
N PHE A 396 3.32 -16.69 2.22
CA PHE A 396 3.91 -15.36 2.11
C PHE A 396 5.42 -15.32 2.41
N CYS A 397 5.92 -16.21 3.26
CA CYS A 397 7.29 -16.14 3.76
C CYS A 397 8.20 -17.34 3.43
N SER A 398 7.74 -18.29 2.59
CA SER A 398 8.52 -19.50 2.31
C SER A 398 9.57 -19.33 1.21
N ASP A 399 9.41 -18.35 0.31
CA ASP A 399 10.28 -18.17 -0.85
C ASP A 399 10.77 -16.71 -0.94
N ILE A 400 11.88 -16.44 -0.27
CA ILE A 400 12.51 -15.11 -0.25
C ILE A 400 13.05 -14.69 -1.64
N THR A 401 13.26 -15.62 -2.57
CA THR A 401 13.71 -15.26 -3.92
C THR A 401 12.63 -14.54 -4.71
N LYS A 402 11.37 -14.71 -4.33
CA LYS A 402 10.19 -14.07 -4.94
C LYS A 402 9.66 -12.87 -4.17
N THR A 403 10.05 -12.72 -2.90
CA THR A 403 9.49 -11.67 -2.02
C THR A 403 10.49 -10.57 -1.68
N ASN A 404 11.73 -10.71 -2.11
CA ASN A 404 12.78 -9.72 -1.84
C ASN A 404 12.84 -8.62 -2.90
N TRP A 405 13.33 -7.50 -2.49
CA TRP A 405 14.03 -6.53 -3.32
C TRP A 405 15.14 -5.88 -2.51
N GLU A 406 15.98 -5.12 -3.20
CA GLU A 406 17.00 -4.31 -2.55
C GLU A 406 16.78 -2.83 -2.84
N SER A 407 16.96 -2.03 -1.82
CA SER A 407 17.02 -0.58 -1.94
C SER A 407 18.33 -0.05 -1.37
N ALA A 408 18.60 1.21 -1.64
CA ALA A 408 19.71 1.93 -1.04
C ALA A 408 19.36 3.39 -0.83
N THR A 409 19.93 3.98 0.20
CA THR A 409 19.88 5.43 0.39
C THR A 409 21.24 6.02 0.05
N VAL A 410 21.28 6.79 -1.04
CA VAL A 410 22.46 7.55 -1.43
C VAL A 410 22.33 8.96 -0.86
N THR A 411 23.33 9.40 -0.11
CA THR A 411 23.40 10.79 0.40
C THR A 411 24.57 11.49 -0.28
N THR A 412 24.31 12.59 -0.99
CA THR A 412 25.38 13.40 -1.59
C THR A 412 26.17 14.13 -0.50
N LEU A 413 27.49 14.21 -0.68
CA LEU A 413 28.40 14.87 0.25
C LEU A 413 28.81 16.27 -0.23
N ASP A 414 28.71 16.52 -1.53
CA ASP A 414 29.02 17.78 -2.21
C ASP A 414 28.10 17.99 -3.42
N ASP A 415 28.36 19.04 -4.21
CA ASP A 415 27.52 19.47 -5.32
C ASP A 415 27.87 18.81 -6.67
N LYS A 416 28.87 17.94 -6.74
CA LYS A 416 29.35 17.41 -8.02
C LYS A 416 28.33 16.52 -8.74
N ILE A 417 27.46 15.83 -7.99
CA ILE A 417 26.40 14.96 -8.54
C ILE A 417 25.14 15.76 -8.91
N ILE A 418 24.90 16.90 -8.25
CA ILE A 418 23.68 17.69 -8.38
C ILE A 418 23.37 18.10 -9.83
N PRO A 419 24.33 18.51 -10.70
CA PRO A 419 24.03 18.85 -12.09
C PRO A 419 23.39 17.71 -12.88
N TYR A 420 23.82 16.46 -12.68
CA TYR A 420 23.26 15.29 -13.37
C TYR A 420 21.81 15.00 -12.92
N ILE A 421 21.55 15.13 -11.62
CA ILE A 421 20.19 15.05 -11.06
C ILE A 421 19.30 16.14 -11.68
N THR A 422 19.77 17.38 -11.67
CA THR A 422 19.04 18.55 -12.18
C THR A 422 18.75 18.43 -13.69
N ASP A 423 19.68 17.84 -14.45
CA ASP A 423 19.50 17.66 -15.89
C ASP A 423 18.36 16.67 -16.21
N ILE A 424 18.15 15.65 -15.39
CA ILE A 424 17.04 14.72 -15.54
C ILE A 424 15.74 15.31 -14.98
N CYS A 425 15.76 15.77 -13.74
CA CYS A 425 14.54 16.23 -13.04
C CYS A 425 14.07 17.61 -13.48
N LYS A 426 14.92 18.38 -14.15
CA LYS A 426 14.68 19.81 -14.50
C LYS A 426 14.38 20.69 -13.28
N ARG A 427 14.83 20.28 -12.11
CA ARG A 427 14.64 20.95 -10.82
C ARG A 427 15.89 20.80 -9.96
N ASP A 428 16.20 21.86 -9.21
CA ASP A 428 17.26 21.82 -8.21
C ASP A 428 16.75 21.08 -6.95
N PRO A 429 17.37 19.96 -6.55
CA PRO A 429 16.93 19.18 -5.40
C PRO A 429 17.10 19.91 -4.06
N LYS A 430 17.88 20.99 -3.99
CA LYS A 430 18.16 21.71 -2.75
C LYS A 430 17.11 22.76 -2.38
N THR A 431 16.10 22.97 -3.22
CA THR A 431 15.07 24.02 -3.01
C THR A 431 14.08 23.67 -1.91
N GLY A 432 14.00 22.41 -1.46
CA GLY A 432 12.98 21.96 -0.52
C GLY A 432 11.60 21.71 -1.16
N ASN A 433 11.47 21.94 -2.46
CA ASN A 433 10.24 21.68 -3.23
C ASN A 433 10.29 20.28 -3.87
N VAL A 434 9.21 19.89 -4.58
CA VAL A 434 9.15 18.66 -5.36
C VAL A 434 10.34 18.55 -6.31
N VAL A 435 11.00 17.40 -6.30
CA VAL A 435 12.16 17.11 -7.16
C VAL A 435 11.78 16.15 -8.27
N THR A 436 11.75 14.83 -8.01
CA THR A 436 11.36 13.84 -9.01
C THR A 436 9.85 13.72 -9.17
N GLY A 437 9.10 14.07 -8.14
CA GLY A 437 7.65 13.90 -8.08
C GLY A 437 7.18 12.46 -7.89
N GLY A 438 8.10 11.54 -7.83
CA GLY A 438 7.93 10.10 -7.73
C GLY A 438 9.14 9.38 -8.32
N ILE A 439 8.94 8.18 -8.79
CA ILE A 439 10.01 7.29 -9.25
C ILE A 439 10.43 7.64 -10.67
N VAL A 440 11.74 7.78 -10.91
CA VAL A 440 12.38 7.78 -12.22
C VAL A 440 12.92 6.38 -12.49
N SER A 441 12.42 5.70 -13.50
CA SER A 441 12.80 4.32 -13.84
C SER A 441 13.81 4.29 -14.98
N CYS A 442 14.93 3.58 -14.80
CA CYS A 442 15.92 3.35 -15.85
C CYS A 442 15.49 2.13 -16.68
N VAL A 443 14.92 2.36 -17.86
CA VAL A 443 14.26 1.32 -18.67
C VAL A 443 15.22 0.24 -19.14
N ASP A 444 16.44 0.62 -19.46
CA ASP A 444 17.52 -0.24 -19.93
C ASP A 444 18.41 -0.81 -18.80
N SER A 445 18.04 -0.56 -17.54
CA SER A 445 18.78 -1.13 -16.41
C SER A 445 18.49 -2.62 -16.26
N ASN A 446 19.57 -3.41 -16.15
CA ASN A 446 19.47 -4.84 -15.85
C ASN A 446 18.87 -5.12 -14.47
N TRP A 447 19.00 -4.20 -13.52
CA TRP A 447 18.37 -4.28 -12.20
C TRP A 447 16.93 -3.77 -12.20
N LEU A 448 16.46 -3.21 -13.33
CA LEU A 448 15.30 -2.34 -13.37
C LEU A 448 15.41 -1.26 -12.27
N LEU A 449 16.60 -0.63 -12.23
CA LEU A 449 16.93 0.36 -11.24
C LEU A 449 15.99 1.55 -11.38
N SER A 450 15.45 1.97 -10.25
CA SER A 450 14.60 3.15 -10.15
C SER A 450 15.05 4.00 -8.97
N TRP A 451 14.80 5.30 -9.03
CA TRP A 451 15.21 6.21 -7.97
C TRP A 451 14.24 7.35 -7.78
N THR A 452 14.22 7.92 -6.59
CA THR A 452 13.39 9.08 -6.27
C THR A 452 14.09 10.02 -5.31
N ILE A 453 13.82 11.29 -5.47
CA ILE A 453 14.21 12.35 -4.54
C ILE A 453 12.94 13.08 -4.13
N ASN A 454 12.56 12.92 -2.88
CA ASN A 454 11.47 13.67 -2.29
C ASN A 454 11.92 15.10 -1.96
N ARG A 455 11.01 15.94 -1.46
CA ARG A 455 11.36 17.28 -0.94
C ARG A 455 12.50 17.15 0.05
N GLN A 456 13.58 17.91 -0.15
CA GLN A 456 14.77 17.81 0.69
C GLN A 456 14.62 18.54 2.01
N GLY A 457 15.51 18.17 2.94
CA GLY A 457 15.23 18.19 4.35
C GLY A 457 14.33 17.03 4.73
N GLN A 458 14.53 15.85 4.11
CA GLN A 458 13.71 14.65 4.35
C GLN A 458 13.93 14.07 5.76
N PHE A 459 15.04 14.37 6.38
CA PHE A 459 15.31 14.14 7.80
C PHE A 459 15.50 15.47 8.51
N LYS A 460 14.95 15.62 9.71
CA LYS A 460 15.11 16.84 10.52
C LYS A 460 16.58 17.15 10.84
N THR A 461 17.40 16.12 10.89
CA THR A 461 18.85 16.21 11.14
C THR A 461 19.68 16.34 9.86
N GLN A 462 19.05 16.36 8.69
CA GLN A 462 19.75 16.44 7.41
C GLN A 462 20.36 17.84 7.21
N ASP A 463 21.65 17.86 6.91
CA ASP A 463 22.34 19.08 6.52
C ASP A 463 21.75 19.63 5.20
N LYS A 464 21.63 20.94 5.10
CA LYS A 464 20.95 21.60 3.96
C LYS A 464 21.71 21.48 2.63
N ASP A 465 22.98 21.17 2.68
CA ASP A 465 23.85 20.95 1.51
C ASP A 465 23.81 19.51 1.00
N LYS A 466 23.21 18.60 1.76
CA LYS A 466 23.10 17.17 1.39
C LYS A 466 21.76 16.87 0.75
N VAL A 467 21.77 15.95 -0.21
CA VAL A 467 20.58 15.41 -0.88
C VAL A 467 20.50 13.91 -0.61
N CYS A 468 19.38 13.45 -0.07
CA CYS A 468 19.09 12.04 0.12
C CYS A 468 18.29 11.51 -1.06
N VAL A 469 18.78 10.45 -1.68
CA VAL A 469 18.18 9.76 -2.83
C VAL A 469 17.82 8.35 -2.41
N TRP A 470 16.60 7.94 -2.64
CA TRP A 470 16.23 6.54 -2.50
C TRP A 470 16.36 5.86 -3.85
N VAL A 471 17.12 4.76 -3.90
CA VAL A 471 17.37 3.95 -5.08
C VAL A 471 16.87 2.54 -4.80
N TYR A 472 16.28 1.85 -5.77
CA TYR A 472 15.93 0.45 -5.61
C TYR A 472 16.03 -0.31 -6.93
N GLY A 473 16.27 -1.63 -6.83
CA GLY A 473 16.27 -2.56 -7.94
C GLY A 473 15.28 -3.69 -7.70
N LEU A 474 14.52 -4.05 -8.73
CA LEU A 474 13.59 -5.19 -8.67
C LEU A 474 14.28 -6.50 -9.06
N PHE A 475 15.29 -6.47 -9.92
CA PHE A 475 16.01 -7.65 -10.39
C PHE A 475 17.35 -7.81 -9.68
N THR A 476 17.30 -8.15 -8.41
CA THR A 476 18.48 -8.17 -7.52
C THR A 476 19.51 -9.23 -7.86
N ASP A 477 19.15 -10.25 -8.68
CA ASP A 477 19.98 -11.40 -9.06
C ASP A 477 20.79 -11.17 -10.34
N LYS A 478 20.48 -10.12 -11.11
CA LYS A 478 21.13 -9.85 -12.39
C LYS A 478 22.35 -8.97 -12.20
N PRO A 479 23.44 -9.20 -12.99
CA PRO A 479 24.57 -8.26 -12.99
C PRO A 479 24.13 -6.92 -13.58
N GLY A 480 24.59 -5.83 -12.97
CA GLY A 480 24.33 -4.46 -13.40
C GLY A 480 24.92 -4.13 -14.78
N ASN A 481 24.56 -2.97 -15.30
CA ASN A 481 25.04 -2.49 -16.59
C ASN A 481 26.49 -2.00 -16.52
N PHE A 482 26.87 -1.30 -15.45
CA PHE A 482 28.21 -0.83 -15.16
C PHE A 482 28.92 -1.76 -14.19
N VAL A 483 28.34 -1.98 -13.03
CA VAL A 483 28.83 -2.92 -12.01
C VAL A 483 28.38 -4.33 -12.39
N LYS A 484 29.32 -5.17 -12.82
CA LYS A 484 29.03 -6.52 -13.33
C LYS A 484 28.78 -7.55 -12.22
N LYS A 485 28.00 -7.15 -11.20
CA LYS A 485 27.60 -7.95 -10.05
C LYS A 485 26.08 -7.86 -9.83
N PRO A 486 25.44 -8.89 -9.24
CA PRO A 486 24.08 -8.77 -8.72
C PRO A 486 23.95 -7.64 -7.69
N MET A 487 22.85 -6.90 -7.69
CA MET A 487 22.67 -5.76 -6.78
C MET A 487 22.87 -6.17 -5.32
N ARG A 488 22.32 -7.31 -4.91
CA ARG A 488 22.43 -7.83 -3.53
C ARG A 488 23.85 -8.16 -3.06
N GLU A 489 24.81 -8.24 -3.98
CA GLU A 489 26.23 -8.48 -3.69
C GLU A 489 27.06 -7.19 -3.74
N CYS A 490 26.39 -6.05 -4.02
CA CYS A 490 27.07 -4.78 -4.18
C CYS A 490 27.21 -4.04 -2.86
N THR A 491 28.34 -3.37 -2.69
CA THR A 491 28.57 -2.39 -1.63
C THR A 491 27.81 -1.10 -1.94
N GLY A 492 27.68 -0.20 -0.97
CA GLY A 492 27.07 1.10 -1.19
C GLY A 492 27.76 1.91 -2.28
N LYS A 493 29.08 1.85 -2.34
CA LYS A 493 29.87 2.45 -3.41
C LYS A 493 29.48 1.89 -4.78
N GLU A 494 29.42 0.57 -4.94
CA GLU A 494 29.08 -0.08 -6.20
C GLU A 494 27.65 0.23 -6.64
N ILE A 495 26.67 0.30 -5.72
CA ILE A 495 25.30 0.75 -6.05
C ILE A 495 25.31 2.21 -6.51
N THR A 496 26.12 3.06 -5.87
CA THR A 496 26.28 4.44 -6.30
C THR A 496 26.89 4.54 -7.69
N GLU A 497 27.89 3.72 -8.02
CA GLU A 497 28.52 3.66 -9.35
C GLU A 497 27.49 3.28 -10.43
N GLU A 498 26.66 2.28 -10.20
CA GLU A 498 25.61 1.88 -11.12
C GLU A 498 24.57 2.99 -11.31
N TRP A 499 24.14 3.64 -10.21
CA TRP A 499 23.21 4.76 -10.27
C TRP A 499 23.79 5.96 -11.05
N LEU A 500 25.06 6.33 -10.81
CA LEU A 500 25.75 7.40 -11.53
C LEU A 500 25.87 7.10 -13.03
N TYR A 501 26.09 5.84 -13.39
CA TYR A 501 26.08 5.40 -14.79
C TYR A 501 24.73 5.71 -15.44
N HIS A 502 23.63 5.37 -14.78
CA HIS A 502 22.29 5.64 -15.25
C HIS A 502 21.86 7.12 -15.17
N LEU A 503 22.61 7.95 -14.46
CA LEU A 503 22.48 9.42 -14.53
C LEU A 503 23.23 10.06 -15.71
N GLY A 504 24.04 9.29 -16.44
CA GLY A 504 24.85 9.81 -17.55
C GLY A 504 26.16 10.45 -17.13
N VAL A 505 26.67 10.13 -15.97
CA VAL A 505 28.02 10.54 -15.54
C VAL A 505 29.06 9.87 -16.45
N PRO A 506 30.09 10.60 -16.94
CA PRO A 506 31.17 10.01 -17.70
C PRO A 506 31.83 8.85 -16.92
N THR A 507 32.04 7.73 -17.60
CA THR A 507 32.48 6.48 -16.93
C THR A 507 33.82 6.57 -16.21
N ASP A 508 34.71 7.45 -16.65
CA ASP A 508 35.98 7.73 -16.01
C ASP A 508 35.87 8.54 -14.71
N GLN A 509 34.74 9.23 -14.49
CA GLN A 509 34.48 10.02 -13.29
C GLN A 509 33.68 9.24 -12.24
N ILE A 510 32.95 8.18 -12.65
CA ILE A 510 32.06 7.43 -11.77
C ILE A 510 32.75 6.94 -10.49
N PRO A 511 33.93 6.24 -10.53
CA PRO A 511 34.53 5.71 -9.32
C PRO A 511 34.97 6.79 -8.32
N GLU A 512 35.43 7.94 -8.83
CA GLU A 512 35.81 9.08 -7.98
C GLU A 512 34.60 9.70 -7.28
N LEU A 513 33.52 9.91 -8.03
CA LEU A 513 32.30 10.51 -7.47
C LEU A 513 31.62 9.57 -6.46
N ALA A 514 31.58 8.28 -6.75
CA ALA A 514 31.02 7.30 -5.83
C ALA A 514 31.81 7.18 -4.52
N GLU A 515 33.15 7.35 -4.58
CA GLU A 515 34.02 7.29 -3.41
C GLU A 515 33.98 8.57 -2.57
N ASN A 516 34.00 9.75 -3.22
CA ASN A 516 34.28 11.01 -2.54
C ASN A 516 33.07 11.96 -2.42
N SER A 517 32.04 11.78 -3.26
CA SER A 517 30.91 12.73 -3.34
C SER A 517 29.57 12.13 -2.89
N ALA A 518 29.56 10.88 -2.46
CA ALA A 518 28.37 10.21 -1.94
C ALA A 518 28.71 9.18 -0.86
N VAL A 519 27.75 8.92 0.01
CA VAL A 519 27.73 7.75 0.89
C VAL A 519 26.42 7.02 0.67
N CYS A 520 26.48 5.69 0.64
CA CYS A 520 25.32 4.87 0.33
C CYS A 520 25.15 3.74 1.34
N VAL A 521 23.91 3.51 1.75
CA VAL A 521 23.52 2.42 2.65
C VAL A 521 22.62 1.44 1.90
N PRO A 522 23.14 0.31 1.42
CA PRO A 522 22.35 -0.78 0.86
C PRO A 522 21.44 -1.41 1.91
N THR A 523 20.26 -1.81 1.50
CA THR A 523 19.23 -2.35 2.37
C THR A 523 18.52 -3.50 1.68
N MET A 524 18.86 -4.73 2.06
CA MET A 524 18.21 -5.93 1.55
C MET A 524 17.00 -6.30 2.41
N MET A 525 15.84 -6.47 1.80
CA MET A 525 14.57 -6.76 2.47
C MET A 525 13.98 -8.08 1.95
N PRO A 526 14.12 -9.19 2.69
CA PRO A 526 13.72 -10.52 2.23
C PRO A 526 12.21 -10.67 1.96
N TYR A 527 11.37 -9.91 2.66
CA TYR A 527 9.91 -10.08 2.64
C TYR A 527 9.15 -8.86 2.14
N ILE A 528 9.81 -7.94 1.45
CA ILE A 528 9.23 -6.63 1.16
C ILE A 528 7.97 -6.70 0.28
N THR A 529 7.85 -7.71 -0.59
CA THR A 529 6.69 -7.94 -1.44
C THR A 529 5.89 -9.19 -1.05
N ALA A 530 6.13 -9.75 0.13
CA ALA A 530 5.48 -10.97 0.61
C ALA A 530 3.94 -10.91 0.54
N PHE A 531 3.35 -9.75 0.80
CA PHE A 531 1.90 -9.55 0.73
C PHE A 531 1.33 -9.65 -0.69
N PHE A 532 2.15 -9.66 -1.73
CA PHE A 532 1.73 -9.86 -3.13
C PHE A 532 1.78 -11.31 -3.59
N MET A 533 2.22 -12.25 -2.76
CA MET A 533 2.27 -13.66 -3.15
C MET A 533 0.87 -14.21 -3.45
N PRO A 534 0.75 -15.14 -4.43
CA PRO A 534 -0.51 -15.80 -4.76
C PRO A 534 -1.16 -16.43 -3.54
N ARG A 535 -2.46 -16.21 -3.39
CA ARG A 535 -3.23 -16.65 -2.23
C ARG A 535 -4.68 -16.97 -2.56
N THR A 536 -5.33 -17.64 -1.62
CA THR A 536 -6.79 -17.80 -1.58
C THR A 536 -7.39 -17.00 -0.43
N LYS A 537 -8.72 -17.00 -0.35
CA LYS A 537 -9.42 -16.49 0.83
C LYS A 537 -9.09 -17.35 2.05
N GLY A 538 -8.77 -16.72 3.17
CA GLY A 538 -8.40 -17.38 4.44
C GLY A 538 -6.91 -17.66 4.60
N ASP A 539 -6.07 -17.44 3.58
CA ASP A 539 -4.61 -17.49 3.74
C ASP A 539 -4.10 -16.34 4.63
N ARG A 540 -4.79 -15.20 4.62
CA ARG A 540 -4.69 -14.18 5.68
C ARG A 540 -5.87 -14.36 6.63
N PRO A 541 -5.69 -14.24 7.96
CA PRO A 541 -6.82 -14.23 8.89
C PRO A 541 -7.65 -12.96 8.66
N ASP A 542 -8.96 -13.07 8.84
CA ASP A 542 -9.80 -11.87 8.94
C ASP A 542 -9.30 -10.98 10.09
N VAL A 543 -9.48 -9.65 9.99
CA VAL A 543 -9.19 -8.71 11.08
C VAL A 543 -9.82 -9.20 12.38
N ILE A 544 -11.07 -9.64 12.33
CA ILE A 544 -11.78 -10.26 13.45
C ILE A 544 -12.26 -11.64 13.00
N PRO A 545 -11.56 -12.75 13.36
CA PRO A 545 -11.94 -14.10 12.98
C PRO A 545 -13.28 -14.53 13.58
N ASP A 546 -13.99 -15.46 12.93
CA ASP A 546 -15.25 -15.99 13.45
C ASP A 546 -15.03 -16.67 14.81
N GLY A 547 -15.95 -16.44 15.75
CA GLY A 547 -15.87 -16.97 17.11
C GLY A 547 -14.95 -16.21 18.05
N TYR A 548 -14.36 -15.09 17.61
CA TYR A 548 -13.53 -14.24 18.47
C TYR A 548 -14.23 -13.80 19.77
N VAL A 549 -13.45 -13.55 20.79
CA VAL A 549 -13.94 -12.94 22.04
C VAL A 549 -13.18 -11.64 22.34
N ASN A 550 -11.86 -11.69 22.36
CA ASN A 550 -11.02 -10.63 22.91
C ASN A 550 -9.74 -10.35 22.08
N PHE A 551 -9.72 -10.70 20.81
CA PHE A 551 -8.53 -10.47 19.97
C PHE A 551 -8.89 -10.09 18.54
N ALA A 552 -7.92 -9.45 17.85
CA ALA A 552 -7.98 -9.11 16.44
C ALA A 552 -6.58 -9.16 15.81
N PHE A 553 -6.55 -9.35 14.47
CA PHE A 553 -5.34 -9.25 13.66
C PHE A 553 -5.26 -7.90 12.94
N LEU A 554 -4.05 -7.35 12.83
CA LEU A 554 -3.80 -6.03 12.27
C LEU A 554 -2.79 -6.07 11.14
N GLY A 555 -2.82 -5.03 10.30
CA GLY A 555 -1.78 -4.72 9.33
C GLY A 555 -1.91 -5.46 8.02
N GLN A 556 -0.82 -5.52 7.27
CA GLN A 556 -0.79 -5.97 5.87
C GLN A 556 -1.13 -7.46 5.67
N PHE A 557 -1.07 -8.26 6.72
CA PHE A 557 -1.35 -9.70 6.68
C PHE A 557 -2.62 -10.10 7.45
N ALA A 558 -3.47 -9.14 7.80
CA ALA A 558 -4.87 -9.38 8.15
C ALA A 558 -5.75 -9.09 6.92
N ASP A 559 -6.86 -9.82 6.75
CA ASP A 559 -7.71 -9.66 5.58
C ASP A 559 -8.89 -8.72 5.86
N THR A 560 -9.04 -7.70 5.02
CA THR A 560 -10.24 -6.89 4.91
C THR A 560 -10.66 -6.81 3.45
N PRO A 561 -11.92 -7.13 3.10
CA PRO A 561 -12.38 -7.10 1.72
C PRO A 561 -12.59 -5.68 1.19
N ARG A 562 -12.34 -4.67 2.01
CA ARG A 562 -12.67 -3.28 1.73
C ARG A 562 -11.55 -2.51 1.06
N ASP A 563 -10.29 -2.93 1.21
CA ASP A 563 -9.12 -2.19 0.74
C ASP A 563 -8.05 -3.15 0.20
N THR A 564 -6.93 -2.62 -0.27
CA THR A 564 -5.81 -3.41 -0.78
C THR A 564 -4.54 -3.17 0.04
N VAL A 565 -3.74 -4.23 0.16
CA VAL A 565 -2.47 -4.23 0.91
C VAL A 565 -1.45 -3.22 0.39
N PHE A 566 -0.33 -3.07 1.08
CA PHE A 566 0.80 -2.19 0.76
C PHE A 566 0.50 -0.69 0.88
N THR A 567 -0.63 -0.31 1.41
CA THR A 567 -0.96 1.09 1.68
C THR A 567 -0.90 1.39 3.17
N THR A 568 -0.57 2.63 3.52
CA THR A 568 -0.69 3.12 4.91
C THR A 568 -2.15 3.11 5.36
N GLU A 569 -3.07 3.35 4.43
CA GLU A 569 -4.51 3.26 4.66
C GLU A 569 -4.93 1.88 5.16
N TYR A 570 -4.45 0.80 4.52
CA TYR A 570 -4.80 -0.57 4.90
C TYR A 570 -4.43 -0.87 6.35
N SER A 571 -3.24 -0.44 6.78
CA SER A 571 -2.80 -0.59 8.17
C SER A 571 -3.71 0.13 9.16
N VAL A 572 -4.12 1.36 8.85
CA VAL A 572 -4.99 2.15 9.71
C VAL A 572 -6.42 1.62 9.69
N ARG A 573 -6.92 1.18 8.53
CA ARG A 573 -8.26 0.59 8.37
C ARG A 573 -8.42 -0.67 9.20
N THR A 574 -7.48 -1.61 9.10
CA THR A 574 -7.53 -2.84 9.90
C THR A 574 -7.54 -2.56 11.39
N ALA A 575 -6.80 -1.54 11.83
CA ALA A 575 -6.80 -1.10 13.23
C ALA A 575 -8.15 -0.50 13.67
N MET A 576 -8.75 0.35 12.82
CA MET A 576 -10.06 0.94 13.10
C MET A 576 -11.14 -0.14 13.17
N GLU A 577 -11.18 -1.05 12.20
CA GLU A 577 -12.10 -2.19 12.19
C GLU A 577 -11.95 -3.06 13.45
N ALA A 578 -10.72 -3.38 13.83
CA ALA A 578 -10.44 -4.17 15.02
C ALA A 578 -10.93 -3.52 16.31
N VAL A 579 -10.60 -2.26 16.53
CA VAL A 579 -11.00 -1.53 17.75
C VAL A 579 -12.51 -1.36 17.81
N TYR A 580 -13.12 -0.96 16.68
CA TYR A 580 -14.57 -0.72 16.63
C TYR A 580 -15.37 -2.02 16.79
N GLY A 581 -14.89 -3.12 16.21
CA GLY A 581 -15.51 -4.43 16.35
C GLY A 581 -15.40 -4.98 17.77
N LEU A 582 -14.20 -4.94 18.38
CA LEU A 582 -13.98 -5.49 19.72
C LEU A 582 -14.69 -4.71 20.84
N LEU A 583 -14.77 -3.38 20.71
CA LEU A 583 -15.38 -2.53 21.73
C LEU A 583 -16.84 -2.15 21.42
N GLY A 584 -17.34 -2.44 20.21
CA GLY A 584 -18.65 -1.96 19.77
C GLY A 584 -18.72 -0.43 19.74
N VAL A 585 -17.67 0.24 19.23
CA VAL A 585 -17.62 1.70 19.15
C VAL A 585 -18.76 2.22 18.28
N ASP A 586 -19.51 3.17 18.81
CA ASP A 586 -20.67 3.77 18.14
C ASP A 586 -20.25 4.85 17.11
N ARG A 587 -19.51 4.41 16.11
CA ARG A 587 -19.09 5.21 14.98
C ARG A 587 -18.77 4.28 13.80
N GLY A 588 -19.17 4.68 12.60
CA GLY A 588 -18.89 3.90 11.40
C GLY A 588 -17.43 3.99 10.97
N VAL A 589 -16.91 2.89 10.42
CA VAL A 589 -15.63 2.90 9.69
C VAL A 589 -15.86 3.53 8.32
N PRO A 590 -15.08 4.54 7.89
CA PRO A 590 -15.23 5.14 6.56
C PRO A 590 -15.14 4.08 5.45
N GLU A 591 -16.07 4.13 4.48
CA GLU A 591 -15.97 3.28 3.29
C GLU A 591 -14.71 3.58 2.50
N VAL A 592 -14.21 2.58 1.80
CA VAL A 592 -13.18 2.80 0.77
C VAL A 592 -13.76 3.66 -0.33
N TRP A 593 -12.99 4.60 -0.86
CA TRP A 593 -13.44 5.45 -1.96
C TRP A 593 -13.94 4.62 -3.14
N GLY A 594 -15.21 4.79 -3.45
CA GLY A 594 -15.94 3.96 -4.41
C GLY A 594 -15.71 4.31 -5.88
N SER A 595 -14.51 4.74 -6.29
CA SER A 595 -14.20 5.13 -7.67
C SER A 595 -14.50 4.03 -8.70
N VAL A 596 -14.35 2.78 -8.30
CA VAL A 596 -14.74 1.60 -9.12
C VAL A 596 -16.24 1.56 -9.49
N TYR A 597 -17.08 2.27 -8.76
CA TYR A 597 -18.51 2.41 -9.01
C TYR A 597 -18.87 3.73 -9.68
N ASP A 598 -17.92 4.64 -9.85
CA ASP A 598 -18.13 5.91 -10.55
C ASP A 598 -17.90 5.72 -12.05
N ILE A 599 -19.00 5.83 -12.82
CA ILE A 599 -18.94 5.66 -14.28
C ILE A 599 -17.99 6.67 -14.94
N ARG A 600 -17.83 7.87 -14.40
CA ARG A 600 -16.95 8.90 -14.93
C ARG A 600 -15.49 8.46 -14.82
N GLU A 601 -15.08 7.96 -13.66
CA GLU A 601 -13.75 7.42 -13.43
C GLU A 601 -13.44 6.22 -14.34
N LEU A 602 -14.41 5.35 -14.55
CA LEU A 602 -14.25 4.19 -15.43
C LEU A 602 -14.11 4.61 -16.90
N LEU A 603 -14.86 5.63 -17.33
CA LEU A 603 -14.77 6.14 -18.70
C LEU A 603 -13.44 6.85 -18.94
N ASP A 604 -13.03 7.77 -18.07
CA ASP A 604 -11.75 8.48 -18.16
C ASP A 604 -10.57 7.51 -18.16
N SER A 605 -10.58 6.55 -17.25
CA SER A 605 -9.53 5.52 -17.18
C SER A 605 -9.47 4.67 -18.44
N SER A 606 -10.62 4.34 -19.04
CA SER A 606 -10.66 3.55 -20.27
C SER A 606 -10.06 4.30 -21.48
N VAL A 607 -10.36 5.58 -21.62
CA VAL A 607 -9.76 6.45 -22.65
C VAL A 607 -8.26 6.60 -22.42
N LYS A 608 -7.85 6.79 -21.15
CA LYS A 608 -6.44 6.95 -20.82
C LYS A 608 -5.63 5.69 -21.08
N LEU A 609 -6.13 4.51 -20.72
CA LEU A 609 -5.49 3.22 -21.02
C LEU A 609 -5.31 2.99 -22.52
N MET A 610 -6.12 3.62 -23.35
CA MET A 610 -6.07 3.56 -24.82
C MET A 610 -5.34 4.75 -25.46
N ASP A 611 -4.54 5.47 -24.69
CA ASP A 611 -3.77 6.65 -25.13
C ASP A 611 -4.65 7.70 -25.83
N GLY A 612 -5.82 7.98 -25.27
CA GLY A 612 -6.78 8.97 -25.76
C GLY A 612 -7.72 8.49 -26.86
N LYS A 613 -7.71 7.20 -27.20
CA LYS A 613 -8.68 6.62 -28.14
C LYS A 613 -9.95 6.25 -27.39
N SER A 614 -11.10 6.49 -28.02
CA SER A 614 -12.37 6.05 -27.46
C SER A 614 -12.46 4.51 -27.43
N PRO A 615 -12.99 3.90 -26.36
CA PRO A 615 -13.36 2.49 -26.35
C PRO A 615 -14.31 2.09 -27.51
N LEU A 616 -15.05 3.04 -28.06
CA LEU A 616 -15.91 2.83 -29.23
C LEU A 616 -15.12 2.70 -30.54
N ASP A 617 -13.88 3.17 -30.59
CA ASP A 617 -13.02 3.03 -31.77
C ASP A 617 -12.46 1.61 -31.93
N ILE A 618 -12.56 0.79 -30.87
CA ILE A 618 -12.18 -0.62 -30.93
C ILE A 618 -12.99 -1.35 -32.00
N GLN A 619 -12.31 -1.98 -32.94
CA GLN A 619 -12.97 -2.82 -33.94
C GLN A 619 -13.45 -4.11 -33.32
N LEU A 620 -14.75 -4.28 -33.30
CA LEU A 620 -15.40 -5.47 -32.78
C LEU A 620 -15.64 -6.49 -33.89
N PRO A 621 -15.49 -7.80 -33.63
CA PRO A 621 -15.78 -8.81 -34.62
C PRO A 621 -17.27 -8.86 -34.98
N GLY A 622 -17.58 -8.83 -36.31
CA GLY A 622 -18.87 -9.16 -36.86
C GLY A 622 -20.05 -8.28 -36.41
N PRO A 623 -21.19 -8.88 -36.01
CA PRO A 623 -22.45 -8.15 -35.79
C PRO A 623 -22.41 -7.15 -34.62
N LEU A 624 -21.47 -7.26 -33.70
CA LEU A 624 -21.35 -6.36 -32.55
C LEU A 624 -20.95 -4.94 -32.95
N ASN A 625 -20.16 -4.79 -34.01
CA ASN A 625 -19.82 -3.46 -34.55
C ASN A 625 -21.05 -2.73 -35.11
N ALA A 626 -22.01 -3.48 -35.66
CA ALA A 626 -23.27 -2.95 -36.17
C ALA A 626 -24.21 -2.42 -35.08
N LEU A 627 -24.04 -2.85 -33.83
CA LEU A 627 -24.87 -2.40 -32.69
C LEU A 627 -24.46 -1.02 -32.16
N LYS A 628 -23.28 -0.50 -32.50
CA LYS A 628 -22.80 0.80 -32.03
C LYS A 628 -23.73 1.95 -32.42
N LYS A 629 -24.13 2.02 -33.68
CA LYS A 629 -25.00 3.10 -34.20
C LYS A 629 -26.40 3.09 -33.57
N PRO A 630 -27.12 1.95 -33.52
CA PRO A 630 -28.40 1.90 -32.82
C PRO A 630 -28.32 2.29 -31.34
N LEU A 631 -27.26 1.89 -30.64
CA LEU A 631 -27.07 2.23 -29.21
C LEU A 631 -26.90 3.74 -29.02
N LEU A 632 -26.06 4.40 -29.84
CA LEU A 632 -25.88 5.85 -29.80
C LEU A 632 -27.18 6.60 -30.09
N HIS A 633 -28.02 6.08 -30.99
CA HIS A 633 -29.31 6.67 -31.29
C HIS A 633 -30.29 6.61 -30.09
N VAL A 634 -30.25 5.51 -29.32
CA VAL A 634 -31.12 5.34 -28.14
C VAL A 634 -30.76 6.30 -27.01
N ILE A 635 -29.48 6.63 -26.84
CA ILE A 635 -29.00 7.53 -25.78
C ILE A 635 -29.06 9.01 -26.18
N HIS A 636 -29.37 9.32 -27.44
CA HIS A 636 -29.37 10.69 -27.95
C HIS A 636 -30.31 11.60 -27.16
N GLY A 637 -29.83 12.77 -26.75
CA GLY A 637 -30.53 13.73 -25.92
C GLY A 637 -30.67 13.35 -24.44
N THR A 638 -30.03 12.25 -24.00
CA THR A 638 -30.08 11.81 -22.60
C THR A 638 -28.87 12.28 -21.80
N VAL A 639 -28.95 12.19 -20.46
CA VAL A 639 -27.82 12.43 -19.56
C VAL A 639 -26.67 11.46 -19.85
N VAL A 640 -26.96 10.26 -20.36
CA VAL A 640 -25.93 9.27 -20.72
C VAL A 640 -25.11 9.76 -21.88
N GLU A 641 -25.73 10.31 -22.95
CA GLU A 641 -25.01 10.91 -24.07
C GLU A 641 -24.07 12.02 -23.57
N LYS A 642 -24.59 12.93 -22.71
CA LYS A 642 -23.78 14.01 -22.16
C LYS A 642 -22.57 13.49 -21.37
N VAL A 643 -22.77 12.51 -20.49
CA VAL A 643 -21.66 11.90 -19.74
C VAL A 643 -20.61 11.29 -20.68
N LEU A 644 -21.04 10.61 -21.75
CA LEU A 644 -20.12 10.02 -22.72
C LEU A 644 -19.38 11.10 -23.56
N GLN A 645 -20.01 12.24 -23.82
CA GLN A 645 -19.37 13.39 -24.48
C GLN A 645 -18.38 14.08 -23.55
N ASP A 646 -18.77 14.35 -22.30
CA ASP A 646 -17.93 15.01 -21.29
C ASP A 646 -16.62 14.21 -21.01
N HIS A 647 -16.61 12.91 -21.29
CA HIS A 647 -15.47 11.99 -21.08
C HIS A 647 -14.86 11.46 -22.40
N ASP A 648 -15.03 12.18 -23.52
CA ASP A 648 -14.44 11.87 -24.83
C ASP A 648 -14.73 10.46 -25.40
N ILE A 649 -15.79 9.80 -24.91
CA ILE A 649 -16.19 8.48 -25.41
C ILE A 649 -16.92 8.60 -26.76
N ILE A 650 -17.73 9.62 -26.92
CA ILE A 650 -18.42 9.99 -28.17
C ILE A 650 -18.16 11.46 -28.47
N ARG A 651 -18.11 11.77 -29.79
CA ARG A 651 -17.90 13.13 -30.29
C ARG A 651 -19.21 13.72 -30.81
#